data_f2b0ec87ebbbe507e3f4e2728a9f18d7
#
_entry.id   f2b0ec87ebbbe507e3f4e2728a9f18d7
#
_cell.length_a   1.000
_cell.length_b   1.000
_cell.length_c   1.000
_cell.angle_alpha   90.00
_cell.angle_beta   90.00
_cell.angle_gamma   90.00
#
_symmetry.space_group_name_H-M   'P 1'
#
loop_
_entity.id
_entity.type
_entity.pdbx_description
1 polymer ?
#
loop_
_entity_poly.entity_id
_entity_poly.type
_entity_poly.pdbx_seq_one_letter_code
_entity_poly.pdbx_strand_id
1 'polypeptide(L)'
;MLQQRGFMRDKVLFRILKSKGATASSICDKLNHNVKNIVVLSEDELCELWKHTKAILLEAQKLCTQSSENKNKHVKEYNLMIKLIRTITVMALETIVRRTFIPSILLQNIMLLHSIVLPSIKDKQAKNEISYLLEKWWKLDMAWKEKVIINAVKYLIKGCKSSLQHIKRLYDIRFTLKLLKSIEDVQELLKLVREKSVMTLEEGQKLMLYLLTLGEQHILGIHNNVKVVLQDIGRNDIILYADLYTTGWLNASAKLKKFIAENCLRDIIFHCFRAHRNPAGRGELGKNLLSLLTAIHESKNQAVRLMIHNQCKPLLWEHLKAPGSYIRCNAVEILFVTNSIHYPYTAKSRNTVYLQKYYNTITDLLKDPNYQVCNVTMNGLFQMLEKHWSCVPKNIIRDWLSILLNYTKCSSSPETRANVFIGLKKILIKDRSHRIVRDFLPNFAQSIYDEDKSVLEALIELLWHAQNQLGMPFWDIVPLTYILDRLETTEDTILLVELIKLLWKRISLDDIDNRKITEEIVYIGRNNIKAIRRFCLHSKFIINWNVSVKLIKTILPMIKEEMECLPSTKILQSTRSKKAKLNNDENNCIDENVNEVESDPNSYRDVQIYIDVIAMLLVANLKTIDEENFTMEEIEVLQLIANILPQFFTYFKETPVNDSVIFLFSLIPPKFFLNRSEILEMLEQQLYDPVISDDTIFTVIYVLLKWNKGQAVLFALTNLFMESLNINIQINEGTCNDSDVFKINERGLELSLRILKHLLHDEYRSVVMNKYHQDVLKFWESLHKWRTFIHKELENDYNINNVISKDLVVRFFNEYISMVSMLDKEDVFDASEYITEMLLWITKEIVPHIDVDTDSHQICIDLMKCTFHMLNLLLKECNSTPKLCCDIVLLYCKCLTMARGVIFLNDAFDASMKLLDFSKMAYENQEPNLLKVIVPNFVCTVMVTLTKCDENILAKQTNIDTLSALVIIHKMVKSSDKTLINKLKNITLSLKTHNHEWSYDTPFDRSMEDAINIIVDTILQE
;
A
#
# COMPACT_ATOMS: atom_id res chain seq x y z
N MET A 1 -29.03 64.79 63.69
CA MET A 1 -27.64 64.42 63.23
C MET A 1 -27.54 63.57 61.94
N LEU A 2 -28.42 62.62 61.66
CA LEU A 2 -28.36 61.86 60.38
C LEU A 2 -28.77 62.71 59.17
N GLN A 3 -29.74 63.63 59.34
CA GLN A 3 -30.11 64.54 58.22
C GLN A 3 -29.00 65.58 57.90
N GLN A 4 -28.24 66.08 58.86
CA GLN A 4 -27.14 66.99 58.62
C GLN A 4 -25.93 66.33 57.97
N ARG A 5 -25.69 65.04 58.25
CA ARG A 5 -24.61 64.28 57.52
C ARG A 5 -24.99 64.04 56.04
N GLY A 6 -26.28 63.85 55.74
CA GLY A 6 -26.75 63.74 54.37
C GLY A 6 -26.53 65.00 53.57
N PHE A 7 -27.00 66.14 54.15
CA PHE A 7 -26.88 67.48 53.50
C PHE A 7 -25.42 67.93 53.22
N MET A 8 -24.49 67.50 54.05
CA MET A 8 -23.05 67.76 53.80
C MET A 8 -22.48 66.81 52.72
N ARG A 9 -22.93 65.57 52.57
CA ARG A 9 -22.49 64.63 51.54
C ARG A 9 -22.97 65.03 50.15
N ASP A 10 -24.13 65.53 50.01
CA ASP A 10 -24.75 65.87 48.72
C ASP A 10 -24.06 67.05 48.02
N LYS A 11 -23.51 68.00 48.77
CA LYS A 11 -22.70 69.14 48.24
C LYS A 11 -21.32 68.69 47.73
N VAL A 12 -20.85 67.48 48.11
CA VAL A 12 -19.51 66.99 47.69
C VAL A 12 -19.47 66.66 46.23
N LEU A 13 -20.48 66.03 45.63
CA LEU A 13 -20.52 65.68 44.20
C LEU A 13 -20.53 66.96 43.34
N PHE A 14 -21.30 68.03 43.73
CA PHE A 14 -21.26 69.30 43.04
C PHE A 14 -19.96 70.08 43.17
N ARG A 15 -19.36 70.07 44.36
CA ARG A 15 -18.02 70.67 44.59
C ARG A 15 -16.95 69.96 43.81
N ILE A 16 -17.01 68.65 43.61
CA ILE A 16 -16.09 67.88 42.83
C ILE A 16 -16.14 68.26 41.32
N LEU A 17 -17.37 68.45 40.78
CA LEU A 17 -17.60 68.85 39.38
C LEU A 17 -17.27 70.32 39.09
N LYS A 18 -17.44 71.26 40.11
CA LYS A 18 -17.17 72.68 40.00
C LYS A 18 -15.76 73.04 40.41
N SER A 19 -14.92 72.20 40.91
CA SER A 19 -13.58 72.48 41.41
C SER A 19 -12.68 72.98 40.29
N LYS A 20 -12.50 74.32 40.16
CA LYS A 20 -11.46 74.90 39.25
C LYS A 20 -10.07 74.51 39.81
N GLY A 21 -9.29 73.75 39.07
CA GLY A 21 -7.92 73.40 39.42
C GLY A 21 -7.67 71.96 39.93
N ALA A 22 -8.67 71.12 40.09
CA ALA A 22 -8.48 69.68 40.38
C ALA A 22 -8.08 68.92 39.10
N THR A 23 -7.05 68.04 39.20
CA THR A 23 -6.72 67.15 38.06
C THR A 23 -7.89 66.22 37.77
N ALA A 24 -8.18 66.03 36.51
CA ALA A 24 -9.31 65.16 36.10
C ALA A 24 -9.20 63.73 36.67
N SER A 25 -8.03 63.27 37.02
CA SER A 25 -7.82 62.00 37.74
C SER A 25 -8.41 62.04 39.16
N SER A 26 -8.12 63.11 39.91
CA SER A 26 -8.64 63.34 41.25
C SER A 26 -10.21 63.50 41.23
N ILE A 27 -10.73 64.08 40.16
CA ILE A 27 -12.17 64.16 39.95
C ILE A 27 -12.78 62.75 39.73
N CYS A 28 -12.18 61.97 38.90
CA CYS A 28 -12.64 60.59 38.66
C CYS A 28 -12.63 59.73 39.90
N ASP A 29 -11.55 59.74 40.70
CA ASP A 29 -11.42 58.93 41.89
C ASP A 29 -12.44 59.36 42.97
N LYS A 30 -12.64 60.67 43.12
CA LYS A 30 -13.66 61.20 44.06
C LYS A 30 -15.07 60.91 43.59
N LEU A 31 -15.35 60.99 42.29
CA LEU A 31 -16.67 60.64 41.76
C LEU A 31 -16.95 59.14 41.91
N ASN A 32 -15.99 58.28 41.62
CA ASN A 32 -16.16 56.84 41.80
C ASN A 32 -16.44 56.46 43.25
N HIS A 33 -15.74 57.11 44.21
CA HIS A 33 -15.99 56.91 45.65
C HIS A 33 -17.37 57.30 46.09
N ASN A 34 -17.94 58.29 45.45
CA ASN A 34 -19.23 58.90 45.83
C ASN A 34 -20.41 58.53 44.93
N VAL A 35 -20.22 57.58 43.96
CA VAL A 35 -21.30 57.13 43.03
C VAL A 35 -22.53 56.65 43.73
N LYS A 36 -22.37 55.94 44.85
CA LYS A 36 -23.51 55.45 45.67
C LYS A 36 -24.37 56.54 46.27
N ASN A 37 -23.85 57.76 46.44
CA ASN A 37 -24.53 58.90 46.99
C ASN A 37 -25.58 59.53 46.06
N ILE A 38 -25.57 59.12 44.75
CA ILE A 38 -26.60 59.56 43.78
C ILE A 38 -28.03 59.21 44.26
N VAL A 39 -28.19 58.16 45.06
CA VAL A 39 -29.49 57.76 45.60
C VAL A 39 -30.07 58.74 46.52
N VAL A 40 -29.29 59.61 47.19
CA VAL A 40 -29.72 60.53 48.23
C VAL A 40 -29.98 61.97 47.71
N LEU A 41 -29.57 62.28 46.48
CA LEU A 41 -29.73 63.59 45.84
C LEU A 41 -31.22 63.95 45.64
N SER A 42 -31.59 65.30 45.84
CA SER A 42 -32.88 65.78 45.42
C SER A 42 -33.04 65.78 43.88
N GLU A 43 -34.25 65.92 43.40
CA GLU A 43 -34.55 65.89 41.95
C GLU A 43 -33.90 67.12 41.25
N ASP A 44 -33.87 68.29 41.85
CA ASP A 44 -33.23 69.47 41.30
C ASP A 44 -31.71 69.30 41.27
N GLU A 45 -31.12 68.79 42.32
CA GLU A 45 -29.71 68.47 42.42
C GLU A 45 -29.31 67.46 41.41
N LEU A 46 -30.09 66.46 41.18
CA LEU A 46 -29.84 65.39 40.16
C LEU A 46 -29.89 65.97 38.72
N CYS A 47 -30.84 66.90 38.46
CA CYS A 47 -30.94 67.60 37.19
C CYS A 47 -29.70 68.48 36.92
N GLU A 48 -29.22 69.18 37.94
CA GLU A 48 -28.00 70.00 37.82
C GLU A 48 -26.76 69.13 37.61
N LEU A 49 -26.63 67.99 38.29
CA LEU A 49 -25.56 67.05 38.14
C LEU A 49 -25.45 66.62 36.64
N TRP A 50 -26.61 66.27 36.07
CA TRP A 50 -26.60 65.73 34.65
C TRP A 50 -26.44 66.88 33.65
N LYS A 51 -26.72 68.19 33.98
CA LYS A 51 -26.32 69.34 33.15
C LYS A 51 -24.81 69.50 33.07
N HIS A 52 -24.13 69.38 34.23
CA HIS A 52 -22.66 69.48 34.25
C HIS A 52 -21.96 68.30 33.54
N THR A 53 -22.47 67.08 33.72
CA THR A 53 -21.94 65.89 33.03
C THR A 53 -22.13 65.97 31.50
N LYS A 54 -23.20 66.60 31.01
CA LYS A 54 -23.42 66.89 29.61
C LYS A 54 -22.29 67.77 29.00
N ALA A 55 -21.89 68.81 29.73
CA ALA A 55 -20.81 69.68 29.30
C ALA A 55 -19.47 68.87 29.15
N ILE A 56 -19.17 68.01 30.13
CA ILE A 56 -17.99 67.13 30.08
C ILE A 56 -18.06 66.15 28.91
N LEU A 57 -19.21 65.59 28.61
CA LEU A 57 -19.35 64.64 27.47
C LEU A 57 -19.19 65.33 26.12
N LEU A 58 -19.64 66.63 25.97
CA LEU A 58 -19.43 67.43 24.77
C LEU A 58 -17.96 67.76 24.55
N GLU A 59 -17.22 68.01 25.63
CA GLU A 59 -15.78 68.24 25.57
C GLU A 59 -15.05 66.95 25.22
N ALA A 60 -15.45 65.80 25.81
CA ALA A 60 -14.99 64.49 25.46
C ALA A 60 -15.18 64.18 23.98
N GLN A 61 -16.30 64.56 23.41
CA GLN A 61 -16.61 64.42 21.99
C GLN A 61 -15.55 65.10 21.12
N LYS A 62 -15.23 66.37 21.43
CA LYS A 62 -14.25 67.17 20.68
C LYS A 62 -12.87 66.53 20.68
N LEU A 63 -12.44 65.98 21.82
CA LEU A 63 -11.16 65.28 21.95
C LEU A 63 -11.12 63.91 21.21
N CYS A 64 -12.22 63.21 21.20
CA CYS A 64 -12.31 61.95 20.43
C CYS A 64 -12.27 62.21 18.92
N THR A 65 -12.72 63.37 18.43
CA THR A 65 -12.70 63.67 16.98
C THR A 65 -11.40 64.33 16.50
N GLN A 66 -10.61 64.98 17.40
CA GLN A 66 -9.38 65.70 17.08
C GLN A 66 -8.06 64.88 17.12
N SER A 67 -8.12 63.62 17.40
CA SER A 67 -6.95 62.79 17.80
C SER A 67 -5.99 62.40 16.66
N SER A 68 -5.87 63.16 15.55
CA SER A 68 -5.03 62.74 14.41
C SER A 68 -3.64 63.37 14.34
N GLU A 69 -3.26 64.44 15.07
CA GLU A 69 -2.02 65.16 14.73
C GLU A 69 -0.91 65.31 15.79
N ASN A 70 -1.08 64.97 17.11
CA ASN A 70 0.01 65.09 18.09
C ASN A 70 0.08 63.94 19.10
N LYS A 71 0.99 62.97 18.90
CA LYS A 71 0.95 61.65 19.53
C LYS A 71 1.21 61.54 21.06
N ASN A 72 1.96 62.43 21.72
CA ASN A 72 2.39 62.12 23.11
C ASN A 72 1.69 62.91 24.22
N LYS A 73 1.25 64.19 24.00
CA LYS A 73 0.52 64.94 25.00
C LYS A 73 -0.96 64.50 25.07
N HIS A 74 -1.54 64.15 23.95
CA HIS A 74 -2.95 63.77 23.85
C HIS A 74 -3.26 62.38 24.42
N VAL A 75 -2.24 61.46 24.59
CA VAL A 75 -2.47 60.14 25.14
C VAL A 75 -2.87 60.20 26.62
N LYS A 76 -2.24 61.10 27.40
CA LYS A 76 -2.62 61.27 28.82
C LYS A 76 -3.99 61.88 28.97
N GLU A 77 -4.30 62.89 28.19
CA GLU A 77 -5.62 63.61 28.20
C GLU A 77 -6.71 62.63 27.71
N TYR A 78 -6.47 61.84 26.67
CA TYR A 78 -7.39 60.81 26.19
C TYR A 78 -7.68 59.73 27.26
N ASN A 79 -6.65 59.20 27.91
CA ASN A 79 -6.84 58.18 28.98
C ASN A 79 -7.62 58.75 30.18
N LEU A 80 -7.38 60.03 30.50
CA LEU A 80 -8.11 60.70 31.56
C LEU A 80 -9.60 60.91 31.20
N MET A 81 -9.85 61.28 29.95
CA MET A 81 -11.22 61.43 29.45
C MET A 81 -11.99 60.11 29.43
N ILE A 82 -11.30 59.01 29.06
CA ILE A 82 -11.86 57.65 29.14
C ILE A 82 -12.28 57.32 30.59
N LYS A 83 -11.42 57.62 31.55
CA LYS A 83 -11.78 57.39 32.98
C LYS A 83 -13.05 58.21 33.37
N LEU A 84 -13.12 59.47 32.93
CA LEU A 84 -14.32 60.31 33.18
C LEU A 84 -15.59 59.72 32.52
N ILE A 85 -15.53 59.37 31.26
CA ILE A 85 -16.62 58.72 30.54
C ILE A 85 -17.09 57.45 31.28
N ARG A 86 -16.16 56.61 31.73
CA ARG A 86 -16.48 55.40 32.47
C ARG A 86 -17.19 55.72 33.79
N THR A 87 -16.70 56.73 34.56
CA THR A 87 -17.32 57.15 35.79
C THR A 87 -18.73 57.70 35.55
N ILE A 88 -18.91 58.54 34.51
CA ILE A 88 -20.23 59.02 34.11
C ILE A 88 -21.17 57.87 33.72
N THR A 89 -20.64 56.87 33.04
CA THR A 89 -21.40 55.67 32.63
C THR A 89 -21.90 54.89 33.87
N VAL A 90 -21.02 54.70 34.86
CA VAL A 90 -21.38 54.03 36.12
C VAL A 90 -22.41 54.86 36.90
N MET A 91 -22.22 56.17 36.96
CA MET A 91 -23.21 57.10 37.60
C MET A 91 -24.57 57.00 36.92
N ALA A 92 -24.61 56.97 35.57
CA ALA A 92 -25.86 56.82 34.83
C ALA A 92 -26.53 55.50 35.13
N LEU A 93 -25.75 54.42 35.21
CA LEU A 93 -26.23 53.09 35.54
C LEU A 93 -26.86 53.03 36.95
N GLU A 94 -26.19 53.58 37.96
CA GLU A 94 -26.72 53.70 39.35
C GLU A 94 -27.95 54.52 39.38
N THR A 95 -28.01 55.62 38.60
CA THR A 95 -29.23 56.47 38.53
C THR A 95 -30.45 55.71 38.02
N ILE A 96 -30.31 54.99 36.88
CA ILE A 96 -31.43 54.27 36.26
C ILE A 96 -31.85 53.01 37.03
N VAL A 97 -30.96 52.45 37.83
CA VAL A 97 -31.23 51.20 38.56
C VAL A 97 -31.89 51.52 39.93
N ARG A 98 -31.49 52.63 40.60
CA ARG A 98 -31.84 52.88 41.97
C ARG A 98 -32.86 54.06 42.20
N ARG A 99 -33.09 54.82 41.14
CA ARG A 99 -34.00 55.99 41.27
C ARG A 99 -35.28 55.76 40.49
N THR A 100 -36.38 56.26 41.07
CA THR A 100 -37.71 56.29 40.42
C THR A 100 -37.87 57.53 39.52
N PHE A 101 -37.25 58.63 39.90
CA PHE A 101 -37.23 59.87 39.11
C PHE A 101 -35.98 59.91 38.23
N ILE A 102 -36.19 60.09 36.94
CA ILE A 102 -35.13 60.13 35.95
C ILE A 102 -35.18 61.47 35.20
N PRO A 103 -34.11 62.31 35.34
CA PRO A 103 -34.10 63.61 34.70
C PRO A 103 -34.09 63.57 33.19
N SER A 104 -34.82 64.41 32.49
CA SER A 104 -34.86 64.47 31.04
C SER A 104 -33.49 64.78 30.43
N ILE A 105 -32.61 65.46 31.16
CA ILE A 105 -31.23 65.76 30.79
C ILE A 105 -30.39 64.49 30.76
N LEU A 106 -30.65 63.52 31.61
CA LEU A 106 -29.96 62.22 31.52
C LEU A 106 -30.17 61.56 30.16
N LEU A 107 -31.36 61.61 29.58
CA LEU A 107 -31.61 61.11 28.22
C LEU A 107 -30.68 61.82 27.19
N GLN A 108 -30.44 63.10 27.30
CA GLN A 108 -29.52 63.81 26.37
C GLN A 108 -28.07 63.31 26.53
N ASN A 109 -27.63 63.01 27.77
CA ASN A 109 -26.30 62.38 28.02
C ASN A 109 -26.23 60.95 27.48
N ILE A 110 -27.28 60.17 27.64
CA ILE A 110 -27.37 58.83 27.04
C ILE A 110 -27.33 58.90 25.52
N MET A 111 -28.00 59.91 24.91
CA MET A 111 -27.95 60.13 23.46
C MET A 111 -26.51 60.46 22.97
N LEU A 112 -25.77 61.28 23.74
CA LEU A 112 -24.36 61.60 23.45
C LEU A 112 -23.46 60.32 23.60
N LEU A 113 -23.62 59.58 24.67
CA LEU A 113 -22.91 58.37 24.87
C LEU A 113 -23.15 57.31 23.74
N HIS A 114 -24.40 57.20 23.32
CA HIS A 114 -24.79 56.29 22.22
C HIS A 114 -24.26 56.75 20.86
N SER A 115 -24.58 58.03 20.45
CA SER A 115 -24.42 58.45 19.05
C SER A 115 -23.00 58.91 18.70
N ILE A 116 -22.29 59.45 19.69
CA ILE A 116 -20.98 60.04 19.44
C ILE A 116 -19.86 59.28 20.15
N VAL A 117 -20.02 59.04 21.46
CA VAL A 117 -18.94 58.49 22.28
C VAL A 117 -18.68 57.01 21.95
N LEU A 118 -19.72 56.18 21.94
CA LEU A 118 -19.57 54.75 21.71
C LEU A 118 -18.91 54.37 20.37
N PRO A 119 -19.27 55.01 19.24
CA PRO A 119 -18.56 54.76 17.98
C PRO A 119 -17.10 55.21 17.97
N SER A 120 -16.83 56.39 18.59
CA SER A 120 -15.52 57.10 18.45
C SER A 120 -14.44 56.57 19.42
N ILE A 121 -14.82 56.02 20.56
CA ILE A 121 -13.87 55.52 21.56
C ILE A 121 -13.13 54.29 21.05
N LYS A 122 -11.80 54.24 21.33
CA LYS A 122 -10.95 53.03 21.03
C LYS A 122 -10.87 52.06 22.23
N ASP A 123 -11.09 52.56 23.45
CA ASP A 123 -10.99 51.72 24.66
C ASP A 123 -12.12 50.68 24.74
N LYS A 124 -11.72 49.42 24.83
CA LYS A 124 -12.65 48.27 24.85
C LYS A 124 -13.49 48.22 26.10
N GLN A 125 -12.92 48.61 27.26
CA GLN A 125 -13.61 48.52 28.54
C GLN A 125 -14.68 49.63 28.64
N ALA A 126 -14.37 50.85 28.22
CA ALA A 126 -15.35 51.94 28.16
C ALA A 126 -16.53 51.60 27.20
N LYS A 127 -16.21 51.05 26.02
CA LYS A 127 -17.25 50.54 25.10
C LYS A 127 -18.17 49.51 25.74
N ASN A 128 -17.57 48.58 26.47
CA ASN A 128 -18.31 47.53 27.14
C ASN A 128 -19.24 48.06 28.23
N GLU A 129 -18.78 49.02 29.05
CA GLU A 129 -19.54 49.65 30.10
C GLU A 129 -20.67 50.52 29.54
N ILE A 130 -20.41 51.33 28.51
CA ILE A 130 -21.44 52.12 27.82
C ILE A 130 -22.48 51.19 27.18
N SER A 131 -22.06 50.16 26.51
CA SER A 131 -22.98 49.18 25.92
C SER A 131 -23.85 48.55 26.96
N TYR A 132 -23.30 48.17 28.13
CA TYR A 132 -24.05 47.57 29.23
C TYR A 132 -25.08 48.56 29.82
N LEU A 133 -24.73 49.85 29.94
CA LEU A 133 -25.68 50.90 30.35
C LEU A 133 -26.87 50.99 29.39
N LEU A 134 -26.59 50.99 28.05
CA LEU A 134 -27.64 51.09 27.02
C LEU A 134 -28.56 49.85 27.00
N GLU A 135 -27.98 48.67 27.27
CA GLU A 135 -28.73 47.42 27.42
C GLU A 135 -29.66 47.47 28.65
N LYS A 136 -29.18 47.99 29.78
CA LYS A 136 -30.00 48.22 30.95
C LYS A 136 -31.10 49.23 30.70
N TRP A 137 -30.75 50.34 29.95
CA TRP A 137 -31.74 51.32 29.50
C TRP A 137 -32.87 50.71 28.70
N TRP A 138 -32.52 49.76 27.80
CA TRP A 138 -33.50 48.99 27.04
C TRP A 138 -34.35 48.09 27.94
N LYS A 139 -33.72 47.33 28.84
CA LYS A 139 -34.38 46.35 29.71
C LYS A 139 -35.34 47.01 30.72
N LEU A 140 -35.05 48.27 31.13
CA LEU A 140 -35.90 49.04 32.02
C LEU A 140 -36.96 49.84 31.27
N ASP A 141 -37.21 49.62 30.05
CA ASP A 141 -38.21 50.25 29.18
C ASP A 141 -38.17 51.78 29.15
N MET A 142 -37.00 52.38 29.18
CA MET A 142 -36.78 53.80 29.27
C MET A 142 -37.13 54.54 27.98
N ALA A 143 -37.40 55.86 28.10
CA ALA A 143 -37.73 56.72 26.97
C ALA A 143 -36.65 56.66 25.86
N TRP A 144 -37.10 56.59 24.59
CA TRP A 144 -36.25 56.60 23.40
C TRP A 144 -35.32 55.36 23.32
N LYS A 145 -35.65 54.30 24.06
CA LYS A 145 -34.82 53.01 24.08
C LYS A 145 -34.46 52.52 22.71
N GLU A 146 -35.37 52.57 21.74
CA GLU A 146 -35.15 52.10 20.38
C GLU A 146 -34.06 52.86 19.61
N LYS A 147 -33.96 54.19 19.90
CA LYS A 147 -32.94 55.03 19.24
C LYS A 147 -31.56 54.86 19.85
N VAL A 148 -31.48 54.69 21.20
CA VAL A 148 -30.19 54.66 21.90
C VAL A 148 -29.55 53.30 21.94
N ILE A 149 -30.24 52.20 21.63
CA ILE A 149 -29.70 50.84 21.71
C ILE A 149 -28.88 50.45 20.47
N ILE A 150 -29.08 51.07 19.30
CA ILE A 150 -28.58 50.63 17.99
C ILE A 150 -27.07 50.46 17.98
N ASN A 151 -26.30 51.43 18.48
CA ASN A 151 -24.82 51.34 18.45
C ASN A 151 -24.26 50.32 19.48
N ALA A 152 -25.01 50.09 20.61
CA ALA A 152 -24.66 49.00 21.52
C ALA A 152 -24.86 47.64 20.87
N VAL A 153 -25.94 47.44 20.12
CA VAL A 153 -26.17 46.23 19.34
C VAL A 153 -25.06 46.01 18.33
N LYS A 154 -24.66 47.07 17.57
CA LYS A 154 -23.55 47.01 16.63
C LYS A 154 -22.24 46.64 17.31
N TYR A 155 -21.97 47.21 18.49
CA TYR A 155 -20.78 46.88 19.27
C TYR A 155 -20.80 45.40 19.72
N LEU A 156 -21.95 44.91 20.23
CA LEU A 156 -22.09 43.51 20.64
C LEU A 156 -21.93 42.53 19.49
N ILE A 157 -22.49 42.80 18.29
CA ILE A 157 -22.35 41.98 17.09
C ILE A 157 -20.87 41.81 16.76
N LYS A 158 -20.11 42.93 16.72
CA LYS A 158 -18.66 42.87 16.47
C LYS A 158 -17.90 42.12 17.57
N GLY A 159 -18.32 42.24 18.81
CA GLY A 159 -17.72 41.61 19.97
C GLY A 159 -18.01 40.11 20.10
N CYS A 160 -19.06 39.60 19.49
CA CYS A 160 -19.42 38.17 19.53
C CYS A 160 -18.33 37.26 18.94
N LYS A 161 -17.47 37.76 18.06
CA LYS A 161 -16.33 37.04 17.48
C LYS A 161 -15.26 36.68 18.54
N SER A 162 -15.13 37.47 19.58
CA SER A 162 -14.04 37.36 20.56
C SER A 162 -14.48 37.12 22.00
N SER A 163 -15.77 37.22 22.32
CA SER A 163 -16.27 37.13 23.69
C SER A 163 -17.59 36.40 23.81
N LEU A 164 -17.61 35.29 24.56
CA LEU A 164 -18.84 34.55 24.87
C LEU A 164 -19.86 35.40 25.64
N GLN A 165 -19.37 36.32 26.46
CA GLN A 165 -20.26 37.24 27.23
C GLN A 165 -21.05 38.18 26.31
N HIS A 166 -20.45 38.60 25.17
CA HIS A 166 -21.18 39.44 24.20
C HIS A 166 -22.31 38.66 23.53
N ILE A 167 -22.10 37.35 23.28
CA ILE A 167 -23.13 36.49 22.69
C ILE A 167 -24.34 36.40 23.64
N LYS A 168 -24.11 36.14 24.93
CA LYS A 168 -25.16 36.08 25.94
C LYS A 168 -25.94 37.41 26.04
N ARG A 169 -25.21 38.51 26.11
CA ARG A 169 -25.80 39.85 26.16
C ARG A 169 -26.63 40.18 24.92
N LEU A 170 -26.11 39.83 23.73
CA LEU A 170 -26.83 40.07 22.47
C LEU A 170 -28.12 39.22 22.41
N TYR A 171 -28.06 37.97 22.88
CA TYR A 171 -29.27 37.15 23.00
C TYR A 171 -30.32 37.73 23.96
N ASP A 172 -29.89 38.27 25.08
CA ASP A 172 -30.78 38.90 26.05
C ASP A 172 -31.59 40.07 25.46
N ILE A 173 -30.96 40.82 24.55
CA ILE A 173 -31.61 41.97 23.88
C ILE A 173 -32.02 41.65 22.44
N ARG A 174 -32.16 40.37 22.07
CA ARG A 174 -32.42 39.91 20.67
C ARG A 174 -33.59 40.63 19.99
N PHE A 175 -34.59 41.09 20.73
CA PHE A 175 -35.73 41.81 20.14
C PHE A 175 -35.35 43.17 19.50
N THR A 176 -34.19 43.75 19.87
CA THR A 176 -33.65 44.96 19.27
C THR A 176 -33.12 44.75 17.85
N LEU A 177 -32.84 43.50 17.47
CA LEU A 177 -32.30 43.19 16.15
C LEU A 177 -33.23 43.59 15.01
N LYS A 178 -34.53 43.66 15.27
CA LYS A 178 -35.53 44.21 14.32
C LYS A 178 -35.35 45.69 14.00
N LEU A 179 -34.62 46.45 14.82
CA LEU A 179 -34.36 47.87 14.65
C LEU A 179 -33.19 48.15 13.71
N LEU A 180 -32.41 47.11 13.37
CA LEU A 180 -31.31 47.24 12.41
C LEU A 180 -31.84 47.44 10.98
N LYS A 181 -31.62 48.63 10.40
CA LYS A 181 -32.10 49.01 9.06
C LYS A 181 -30.98 49.00 8.02
N SER A 182 -29.72 49.11 8.46
CA SER A 182 -28.57 49.10 7.53
C SER A 182 -28.34 47.69 7.02
N ILE A 183 -28.17 47.54 5.70
CA ILE A 183 -27.85 46.27 5.03
C ILE A 183 -26.54 45.73 5.59
N GLU A 184 -25.53 46.58 5.81
CA GLU A 184 -24.23 46.19 6.33
C GLU A 184 -24.31 45.60 7.73
N ASP A 185 -25.08 46.25 8.63
CA ASP A 185 -25.25 45.77 10.01
C ASP A 185 -25.97 44.42 10.07
N VAL A 186 -26.98 44.24 9.21
CA VAL A 186 -27.70 42.95 9.09
C VAL A 186 -26.75 41.87 8.52
N GLN A 187 -25.93 42.20 7.52
CA GLN A 187 -24.97 41.23 7.00
C GLN A 187 -23.94 40.83 8.05
N GLU A 188 -23.40 41.78 8.84
CA GLU A 188 -22.46 41.45 9.92
C GLU A 188 -23.12 40.57 10.99
N LEU A 189 -24.40 40.82 11.33
CA LEU A 189 -25.17 39.97 12.23
C LEU A 189 -25.32 38.55 11.68
N LEU A 190 -25.65 38.40 10.41
CA LEU A 190 -25.85 37.07 9.79
C LEU A 190 -24.54 36.28 9.58
N LYS A 191 -23.40 36.99 9.48
CA LYS A 191 -22.07 36.36 9.45
C LYS A 191 -21.72 35.68 10.79
N LEU A 192 -22.37 36.01 11.90
CA LEU A 192 -22.13 35.36 13.20
C LEU A 192 -22.35 33.85 13.15
N VAL A 193 -23.16 33.33 12.22
CA VAL A 193 -23.35 31.90 12.02
C VAL A 193 -22.06 31.19 11.61
N ARG A 194 -21.06 31.93 11.09
CA ARG A 194 -19.73 31.37 10.72
C ARG A 194 -18.83 31.17 11.93
N GLU A 195 -19.12 31.82 13.05
CA GLU A 195 -18.26 31.77 14.23
C GLU A 195 -18.60 30.55 15.09
N LYS A 196 -17.60 29.65 15.21
CA LYS A 196 -17.75 28.43 16.01
C LYS A 196 -18.16 28.72 17.44
N SER A 197 -17.62 29.77 18.05
CA SER A 197 -17.98 30.23 19.41
C SER A 197 -19.48 30.57 19.59
N VAL A 198 -20.09 31.07 18.52
CA VAL A 198 -21.54 31.37 18.53
C VAL A 198 -22.35 30.08 18.40
N MET A 199 -21.92 29.17 17.51
CA MET A 199 -22.67 27.95 17.24
C MET A 199 -22.52 26.88 18.33
N THR A 200 -21.47 26.92 19.15
CA THR A 200 -21.28 25.99 20.27
C THR A 200 -21.96 26.45 21.55
N LEU A 201 -22.24 27.76 21.69
CA LEU A 201 -22.90 28.30 22.87
C LEU A 201 -24.44 28.24 22.74
N GLU A 202 -25.13 27.79 23.80
CA GLU A 202 -26.60 27.65 23.79
C GLU A 202 -27.32 28.94 23.44
N GLU A 203 -26.90 30.08 24.05
CA GLU A 203 -27.48 31.38 23.76
C GLU A 203 -27.20 31.83 22.32
N GLY A 204 -26.05 31.44 21.74
CA GLY A 204 -25.72 31.71 20.36
C GLY A 204 -26.62 30.91 19.39
N GLN A 205 -26.82 29.63 19.65
CA GLN A 205 -27.77 28.80 18.89
C GLN A 205 -29.18 29.40 18.95
N LYS A 206 -29.65 29.73 20.15
CA LYS A 206 -30.97 30.38 20.36
C LYS A 206 -31.08 31.73 19.64
N LEU A 207 -29.98 32.48 19.56
CA LEU A 207 -29.92 33.74 18.79
C LEU A 207 -30.08 33.44 17.27
N MET A 208 -29.38 32.45 16.73
CA MET A 208 -29.51 32.08 15.32
C MET A 208 -30.92 31.56 15.01
N LEU A 209 -31.50 30.75 15.89
CA LEU A 209 -32.89 30.28 15.75
C LEU A 209 -33.87 31.46 15.74
N TYR A 210 -33.68 32.44 16.61
CA TYR A 210 -34.49 33.64 16.61
C TYR A 210 -34.40 34.41 15.28
N LEU A 211 -33.19 34.57 14.71
CA LEU A 211 -32.99 35.21 13.41
C LEU A 211 -33.76 34.51 12.28
N LEU A 212 -33.88 33.20 12.31
CA LEU A 212 -34.66 32.42 11.33
C LEU A 212 -36.16 32.75 11.42
N THR A 213 -36.65 33.31 12.53
CA THR A 213 -38.08 33.70 12.69
C THR A 213 -38.35 35.12 12.16
N LEU A 214 -37.33 35.93 11.90
CA LEU A 214 -37.51 37.34 11.53
C LEU A 214 -38.00 37.54 10.09
N GLY A 215 -37.73 36.61 9.20
CA GLY A 215 -38.20 36.69 7.82
C GLY A 215 -37.30 36.04 6.79
N GLU A 216 -37.77 36.00 5.54
CA GLU A 216 -37.15 35.30 4.42
C GLU A 216 -35.74 35.79 4.11
N GLN A 217 -35.50 37.13 4.21
CA GLN A 217 -34.17 37.69 3.94
C GLN A 217 -33.11 37.23 4.97
N HIS A 218 -33.50 37.13 6.26
CA HIS A 218 -32.60 36.59 7.30
C HIS A 218 -32.31 35.12 7.11
N ILE A 219 -33.31 34.34 6.72
CA ILE A 219 -33.13 32.91 6.42
C ILE A 219 -32.13 32.72 5.28
N LEU A 220 -32.32 33.44 4.16
CA LEU A 220 -31.37 33.34 2.99
C LEU A 220 -29.97 33.82 3.38
N GLY A 221 -29.90 34.91 4.18
CA GLY A 221 -28.60 35.40 4.61
C GLY A 221 -27.85 34.43 5.52
N ILE A 222 -28.54 33.77 6.46
CA ILE A 222 -27.96 32.68 7.27
C ILE A 222 -27.57 31.52 6.37
N HIS A 223 -28.44 31.08 5.46
CA HIS A 223 -28.20 29.98 4.56
C HIS A 223 -26.96 30.22 3.69
N ASN A 224 -26.82 31.39 3.09
CA ASN A 224 -25.63 31.73 2.28
C ASN A 224 -24.35 31.74 3.11
N ASN A 225 -24.39 32.16 4.37
CA ASN A 225 -23.24 32.11 5.26
C ASN A 225 -22.91 30.68 5.69
N VAL A 226 -23.90 29.80 5.91
CA VAL A 226 -23.68 28.37 6.17
C VAL A 226 -23.02 27.69 4.99
N LYS A 227 -23.41 28.00 3.74
CA LYS A 227 -22.73 27.45 2.54
C LYS A 227 -21.24 27.75 2.50
N VAL A 228 -20.82 28.92 2.97
CA VAL A 228 -19.40 29.26 3.06
C VAL A 228 -18.69 28.42 4.12
N VAL A 229 -19.31 28.22 5.27
CA VAL A 229 -18.72 27.41 6.35
C VAL A 229 -18.59 25.96 5.96
N LEU A 230 -19.54 25.42 5.20
CA LEU A 230 -19.53 24.02 4.76
C LEU A 230 -18.33 23.67 3.87
N GLN A 231 -17.57 24.64 3.34
CA GLN A 231 -16.37 24.40 2.56
C GLN A 231 -15.23 23.84 3.43
N ASP A 232 -15.09 24.35 4.66
CA ASP A 232 -13.92 24.09 5.52
C ASP A 232 -14.26 23.54 6.92
N ILE A 233 -15.51 23.13 7.14
CA ILE A 233 -15.98 22.68 8.46
C ILE A 233 -15.52 21.25 8.80
N GLY A 234 -15.13 21.04 10.06
CA GLY A 234 -14.88 19.70 10.59
C GLY A 234 -16.17 18.89 10.82
N ARG A 235 -16.10 17.58 10.61
CA ARG A 235 -17.27 16.67 10.70
C ARG A 235 -18.09 16.80 11.99
N ASN A 236 -17.43 16.99 13.13
CA ASN A 236 -18.09 17.08 14.43
C ASN A 236 -18.93 18.35 14.57
N ASP A 237 -18.58 19.42 13.88
CA ASP A 237 -19.26 20.71 13.96
C ASP A 237 -20.49 20.78 13.03
N ILE A 238 -20.59 19.89 12.03
CA ILE A 238 -21.73 19.80 11.08
C ILE A 238 -23.05 19.60 11.81
N ILE A 239 -23.04 18.84 12.89
CA ILE A 239 -24.25 18.58 13.72
C ILE A 239 -24.89 19.86 14.19
N LEU A 240 -24.10 20.89 14.56
CA LEU A 240 -24.62 22.19 15.02
C LEU A 240 -25.47 22.88 13.95
N TYR A 241 -25.08 22.76 12.69
CA TYR A 241 -25.83 23.35 11.57
C TYR A 241 -27.03 22.47 11.17
N ALA A 242 -26.94 21.15 11.34
CA ALA A 242 -28.07 20.26 11.17
C ALA A 242 -29.17 20.57 12.20
N ASP A 243 -28.80 20.80 13.46
CA ASP A 243 -29.71 21.19 14.54
C ASP A 243 -30.32 22.58 14.29
N LEU A 244 -29.53 23.52 13.73
CA LEU A 244 -30.02 24.84 13.36
C LEU A 244 -31.16 24.75 12.32
N TYR A 245 -30.95 23.96 11.23
CA TYR A 245 -31.99 23.79 10.22
C TYR A 245 -33.18 22.99 10.74
N THR A 246 -32.95 21.93 11.48
CA THR A 246 -34.00 21.08 12.04
C THR A 246 -34.88 21.83 13.02
N THR A 247 -34.27 22.43 14.02
CA THR A 247 -34.99 23.19 15.07
C THR A 247 -35.59 24.46 14.50
N GLY A 248 -34.87 25.16 13.61
CA GLY A 248 -35.37 26.35 12.93
C GLY A 248 -36.61 26.05 12.08
N TRP A 249 -36.63 24.93 11.34
CA TRP A 249 -37.78 24.50 10.58
C TRP A 249 -38.95 24.11 11.50
N LEU A 250 -38.68 23.37 12.56
CA LEU A 250 -39.74 22.95 13.52
C LEU A 250 -40.45 24.14 14.18
N ASN A 251 -39.69 25.19 14.54
CA ASN A 251 -40.20 26.37 15.27
C ASN A 251 -40.74 27.47 14.34
N ALA A 252 -40.52 27.35 13.03
CA ALA A 252 -40.95 28.35 12.05
C ALA A 252 -42.46 28.35 11.84
N SER A 253 -43.04 29.48 11.41
CA SER A 253 -44.44 29.55 10.94
C SER A 253 -44.63 28.73 9.67
N ALA A 254 -45.86 28.37 9.32
CA ALA A 254 -46.17 27.57 8.15
C ALA A 254 -45.57 28.14 6.85
N LYS A 255 -45.60 29.47 6.68
CA LYS A 255 -44.98 30.15 5.52
C LYS A 255 -43.48 30.00 5.52
N LEU A 256 -42.80 30.23 6.65
CA LEU A 256 -41.38 30.14 6.78
C LEU A 256 -40.89 28.68 6.72
N LYS A 257 -41.67 27.69 7.21
CA LYS A 257 -41.40 26.25 7.04
C LYS A 257 -41.29 25.88 5.58
N LYS A 258 -42.26 26.32 4.76
CA LYS A 258 -42.26 26.10 3.32
C LYS A 258 -41.04 26.76 2.69
N PHE A 259 -40.75 28.01 3.09
CA PHE A 259 -39.62 28.76 2.55
C PHE A 259 -38.26 28.11 2.85
N ILE A 260 -38.01 27.66 4.09
CA ILE A 260 -36.79 26.95 4.50
C ILE A 260 -36.65 25.65 3.71
N ALA A 261 -37.76 24.89 3.56
CA ALA A 261 -37.72 23.63 2.84
C ALA A 261 -37.38 23.82 1.35
N GLU A 262 -38.00 24.79 0.67
CA GLU A 262 -37.89 24.99 -0.77
C GLU A 262 -36.66 25.81 -1.19
N ASN A 263 -36.17 26.74 -0.36
CA ASN A 263 -35.04 27.61 -0.74
C ASN A 263 -33.73 27.29 -0.05
N CYS A 264 -33.76 26.65 1.12
CA CYS A 264 -32.55 26.30 1.83
C CYS A 264 -32.23 24.79 1.72
N LEU A 265 -33.18 23.94 2.13
CA LEU A 265 -32.91 22.48 2.17
C LEU A 265 -32.90 21.89 0.79
N ARG A 266 -33.76 22.33 -0.13
CA ARG A 266 -33.71 21.89 -1.54
C ARG A 266 -32.43 22.36 -2.22
N ASP A 267 -31.89 23.53 -1.90
CA ASP A 267 -30.60 24.01 -2.41
C ASP A 267 -29.45 23.12 -1.91
N ILE A 268 -29.42 22.79 -0.61
CA ILE A 268 -28.45 21.83 -0.06
C ILE A 268 -28.54 20.48 -0.77
N ILE A 269 -29.75 19.94 -0.93
CA ILE A 269 -30.01 18.66 -1.61
C ILE A 269 -29.52 18.70 -3.05
N PHE A 270 -29.83 19.79 -3.79
CA PHE A 270 -29.39 19.97 -5.16
C PHE A 270 -27.86 19.94 -5.29
N HIS A 271 -27.18 20.64 -4.39
CA HIS A 271 -25.71 20.61 -4.33
C HIS A 271 -25.17 19.25 -3.89
N CYS A 272 -25.84 18.54 -2.98
CA CYS A 272 -25.47 17.17 -2.62
C CYS A 272 -25.42 16.22 -3.80
N PHE A 273 -26.30 16.36 -4.78
CA PHE A 273 -26.29 15.54 -6.00
C PHE A 273 -25.11 15.86 -6.92
N ARG A 274 -24.64 17.10 -6.96
CA ARG A 274 -23.72 17.61 -7.98
C ARG A 274 -22.30 17.90 -7.47
N ALA A 275 -22.10 18.01 -6.18
CA ALA A 275 -20.77 18.30 -5.62
C ALA A 275 -19.85 17.07 -5.73
N HIS A 276 -18.63 17.28 -6.20
CA HIS A 276 -17.63 16.23 -6.22
C HIS A 276 -17.24 15.81 -4.80
N ARG A 277 -17.03 14.50 -4.60
CA ARG A 277 -16.66 13.88 -3.32
C ARG A 277 -15.34 13.11 -3.41
N ASN A 278 -14.48 13.48 -4.36
CA ASN A 278 -13.23 12.79 -4.59
C ASN A 278 -12.26 12.95 -3.39
N PRO A 279 -11.60 11.87 -2.93
CA PRO A 279 -10.66 11.91 -1.80
C PRO A 279 -9.40 12.76 -2.03
N ALA A 280 -9.06 13.10 -3.26
CA ALA A 280 -7.84 13.85 -3.61
C ALA A 280 -7.93 15.39 -3.37
N GLY A 281 -8.49 15.82 -2.24
CA GLY A 281 -8.35 17.21 -1.74
C GLY A 281 -9.38 18.24 -2.23
N ARG A 282 -10.24 17.94 -3.22
CA ARG A 282 -11.28 18.86 -3.74
C ARG A 282 -12.72 18.45 -3.41
N GLY A 283 -12.91 17.44 -2.57
CA GLY A 283 -14.21 16.82 -2.31
C GLY A 283 -14.82 17.11 -0.95
N GLU A 284 -14.21 17.94 -0.12
CA GLU A 284 -14.66 18.17 1.25
C GLU A 284 -16.07 18.79 1.33
N LEU A 285 -16.38 19.75 0.49
CA LEU A 285 -17.72 20.34 0.41
C LEU A 285 -18.81 19.29 0.15
N GLY A 286 -18.57 18.39 -0.81
CA GLY A 286 -19.53 17.33 -1.15
C GLY A 286 -19.76 16.35 0.00
N LYS A 287 -18.70 16.01 0.74
CA LYS A 287 -18.78 15.15 1.92
C LYS A 287 -19.53 15.87 3.07
N ASN A 288 -19.21 17.14 3.29
CA ASN A 288 -19.84 17.94 4.34
C ASN A 288 -21.33 18.15 4.08
N LEU A 289 -21.73 18.41 2.82
CA LEU A 289 -23.13 18.51 2.41
C LEU A 289 -23.90 17.20 2.66
N LEU A 290 -23.30 16.05 2.30
CA LEU A 290 -23.93 14.75 2.58
C LEU A 290 -24.05 14.49 4.08
N SER A 291 -23.00 14.80 4.84
CA SER A 291 -23.01 14.64 6.30
C SER A 291 -24.08 15.54 6.95
N LEU A 292 -24.24 16.78 6.46
CA LEU A 292 -25.30 17.68 6.89
C LEU A 292 -26.69 17.10 6.59
N LEU A 293 -26.90 16.62 5.35
CA LEU A 293 -28.17 16.02 4.96
C LEU A 293 -28.49 14.78 5.81
N THR A 294 -27.47 13.94 6.04
CA THR A 294 -27.59 12.74 6.87
C THR A 294 -27.97 13.12 8.31
N ALA A 295 -27.29 14.08 8.92
CA ALA A 295 -27.57 14.52 10.28
C ALA A 295 -29.00 15.11 10.43
N ILE A 296 -29.48 15.87 9.43
CA ILE A 296 -30.85 16.37 9.40
C ILE A 296 -31.86 15.21 9.28
N HIS A 297 -31.56 14.22 8.41
CA HIS A 297 -32.44 13.06 8.21
C HIS A 297 -32.47 12.12 9.43
N GLU A 298 -31.35 11.96 10.13
CA GLU A 298 -31.26 11.13 11.34
C GLU A 298 -31.93 11.75 12.56
N SER A 299 -32.46 12.95 12.42
CA SER A 299 -33.24 13.58 13.52
C SER A 299 -34.36 12.65 13.99
N LYS A 300 -34.61 12.62 15.29
CA LYS A 300 -35.69 11.80 15.89
C LYS A 300 -37.08 12.21 15.42
N ASN A 301 -37.23 13.38 14.81
CA ASN A 301 -38.50 13.94 14.41
C ASN A 301 -38.94 13.42 13.03
N GLN A 302 -40.08 12.72 13.03
CA GLN A 302 -40.65 12.12 11.81
C GLN A 302 -41.09 13.14 10.76
N ALA A 303 -41.58 14.31 11.17
CA ALA A 303 -41.98 15.38 10.25
C ALA A 303 -40.79 15.92 9.45
N VAL A 304 -39.60 16.01 10.09
CA VAL A 304 -38.37 16.43 9.43
C VAL A 304 -37.95 15.39 8.36
N ARG A 305 -37.96 14.11 8.71
CA ARG A 305 -37.65 13.03 7.77
C ARG A 305 -38.57 13.03 6.54
N LEU A 306 -39.88 13.22 6.80
CA LEU A 306 -40.87 13.31 5.73
C LEU A 306 -40.63 14.52 4.83
N MET A 307 -40.31 15.67 5.43
CA MET A 307 -40.01 16.90 4.70
C MET A 307 -38.79 16.68 3.79
N ILE A 308 -37.66 16.17 4.32
CA ILE A 308 -36.43 15.87 3.54
C ILE A 308 -36.77 14.91 2.39
N HIS A 309 -37.48 13.82 2.67
CA HIS A 309 -37.89 12.87 1.63
C HIS A 309 -38.66 13.56 0.50
N ASN A 310 -39.64 14.39 0.84
CA ASN A 310 -40.45 15.13 -0.14
C ASN A 310 -39.63 16.10 -0.99
N GLN A 311 -38.56 16.70 -0.42
CA GLN A 311 -37.62 17.56 -1.18
C GLN A 311 -36.66 16.75 -2.06
N CYS A 312 -36.18 15.59 -1.60
CA CYS A 312 -35.28 14.72 -2.35
C CYS A 312 -35.98 14.01 -3.52
N LYS A 313 -37.20 13.53 -3.31
CA LYS A 313 -37.91 12.64 -4.22
C LYS A 313 -37.95 13.10 -5.70
N PRO A 314 -38.26 14.35 -6.06
CA PRO A 314 -38.31 14.77 -7.46
C PRO A 314 -36.94 14.74 -8.12
N LEU A 315 -35.87 15.09 -7.40
CA LEU A 315 -34.50 15.16 -7.89
C LEU A 315 -33.82 13.79 -7.94
N LEU A 316 -34.12 12.91 -7.00
CA LEU A 316 -33.44 11.62 -6.82
C LEU A 316 -33.57 10.73 -8.06
N TRP A 317 -34.81 10.51 -8.54
CA TRP A 317 -35.06 9.61 -9.67
C TRP A 317 -34.46 10.10 -10.99
N GLU A 318 -34.32 11.42 -11.14
CA GLU A 318 -33.65 12.04 -12.29
C GLU A 318 -32.13 11.82 -12.20
N HIS A 319 -31.52 12.12 -11.05
CA HIS A 319 -30.07 12.04 -10.87
C HIS A 319 -29.54 10.61 -10.82
N LEU A 320 -30.35 9.61 -10.44
CA LEU A 320 -30.00 8.19 -10.54
C LEU A 320 -29.81 7.72 -12.00
N LYS A 321 -30.36 8.44 -12.98
CA LYS A 321 -30.21 8.16 -14.40
C LYS A 321 -29.31 9.16 -15.13
N ALA A 322 -28.63 10.03 -14.40
CA ALA A 322 -27.76 11.04 -14.98
C ALA A 322 -26.62 10.41 -15.79
N PRO A 323 -26.19 11.01 -16.92
CA PRO A 323 -25.09 10.49 -17.71
C PRO A 323 -23.76 10.45 -16.95
N GLY A 324 -23.50 11.40 -16.07
CA GLY A 324 -22.28 11.47 -15.26
C GLY A 324 -22.27 10.46 -14.11
N SER A 325 -21.26 9.57 -14.07
CA SER A 325 -21.16 8.52 -13.05
C SER A 325 -21.06 9.09 -11.63
N TYR A 326 -20.32 10.19 -11.42
CA TYR A 326 -20.20 10.81 -10.10
C TYR A 326 -21.53 11.35 -9.57
N ILE A 327 -22.41 11.84 -10.47
CA ILE A 327 -23.77 12.27 -10.11
C ILE A 327 -24.62 11.07 -9.69
N ARG A 328 -24.50 9.94 -10.42
CA ARG A 328 -25.20 8.70 -10.05
C ARG A 328 -24.69 8.18 -8.70
N CYS A 329 -23.36 8.20 -8.45
CA CYS A 329 -22.79 7.84 -7.14
C CYS A 329 -23.39 8.69 -6.01
N ASN A 330 -23.40 10.01 -6.17
CA ASN A 330 -24.00 10.91 -5.21
C ASN A 330 -25.49 10.61 -4.99
N ALA A 331 -26.24 10.34 -6.07
CA ALA A 331 -27.65 10.00 -5.99
C ALA A 331 -27.89 8.67 -5.25
N VAL A 332 -27.03 7.69 -5.43
CA VAL A 332 -27.06 6.41 -4.71
C VAL A 332 -26.86 6.62 -3.21
N GLU A 333 -25.86 7.41 -2.81
CA GLU A 333 -25.66 7.71 -1.39
C GLU A 333 -26.88 8.42 -0.75
N ILE A 334 -27.46 9.38 -1.47
CA ILE A 334 -28.67 10.06 -1.03
C ILE A 334 -29.87 9.10 -0.98
N LEU A 335 -29.97 8.15 -1.94
CA LEU A 335 -31.00 7.12 -1.93
C LEU A 335 -30.98 6.33 -0.62
N PHE A 336 -29.80 5.84 -0.21
CA PHE A 336 -29.71 5.04 1.02
C PHE A 336 -29.84 5.86 2.31
N VAL A 337 -29.48 7.14 2.28
CA VAL A 337 -29.67 8.06 3.41
C VAL A 337 -31.15 8.43 3.60
N THR A 338 -31.84 8.81 2.52
CA THR A 338 -33.16 9.45 2.63
C THR A 338 -34.35 8.53 2.44
N ASN A 339 -34.15 7.36 1.83
CA ASN A 339 -35.20 6.38 1.58
C ASN A 339 -35.05 5.20 2.53
N SER A 340 -35.44 5.37 3.79
CA SER A 340 -35.56 4.23 4.69
C SER A 340 -36.75 3.34 4.26
N ILE A 341 -36.55 2.03 4.34
CA ILE A 341 -37.57 0.99 4.03
C ILE A 341 -38.83 1.15 4.90
N HIS A 342 -38.68 1.77 6.04
CA HIS A 342 -39.81 2.14 6.94
C HIS A 342 -40.41 3.46 6.54
N TYR A 343 -41.14 3.49 5.42
CA TYR A 343 -41.97 4.63 5.06
C TYR A 343 -43.36 4.46 5.63
N PRO A 344 -43.76 5.17 6.73
CA PRO A 344 -44.91 4.79 7.54
C PRO A 344 -46.25 5.33 7.08
N TYR A 345 -46.35 6.09 5.98
CA TYR A 345 -47.53 6.97 5.76
C TYR A 345 -48.25 6.84 4.42
N THR A 346 -48.04 5.79 3.67
CA THR A 346 -48.92 5.54 2.48
C THR A 346 -49.72 4.29 2.69
N ALA A 347 -50.98 4.27 2.17
CA ALA A 347 -51.82 3.08 2.16
C ALA A 347 -51.01 1.84 1.73
N LYS A 348 -51.24 0.68 2.38
CA LYS A 348 -50.44 -0.57 2.18
C LYS A 348 -50.19 -0.88 0.68
N SER A 349 -51.12 -0.63 -0.21
CA SER A 349 -50.99 -0.85 -1.65
C SER A 349 -50.00 0.08 -2.36
N ARG A 350 -49.92 1.35 -1.95
CA ARG A 350 -48.94 2.31 -2.53
C ARG A 350 -47.53 2.05 -2.04
N ASN A 351 -47.41 1.48 -0.85
CA ASN A 351 -46.12 1.15 -0.24
C ASN A 351 -45.47 -0.03 -0.99
N THR A 352 -46.24 -1.02 -1.43
CA THR A 352 -45.69 -2.17 -2.17
C THR A 352 -45.13 -1.76 -3.54
N VAL A 353 -45.82 -0.90 -4.30
CA VAL A 353 -45.36 -0.40 -5.61
C VAL A 353 -44.09 0.44 -5.46
N TYR A 354 -44.04 1.27 -4.43
CA TYR A 354 -42.87 2.09 -4.14
C TYR A 354 -41.65 1.23 -3.75
N LEU A 355 -41.82 0.25 -2.86
CA LEU A 355 -40.77 -0.67 -2.46
C LEU A 355 -40.28 -1.52 -3.63
N GLN A 356 -41.17 -1.98 -4.48
CA GLN A 356 -40.77 -2.73 -5.68
C GLN A 356 -39.93 -1.86 -6.63
N LYS A 357 -40.32 -0.60 -6.84
CA LYS A 357 -39.51 0.36 -7.61
C LYS A 357 -38.14 0.58 -6.98
N TYR A 358 -38.12 0.70 -5.68
CA TYR A 358 -36.88 0.88 -4.91
C TYR A 358 -35.93 -0.32 -5.08
N TYR A 359 -36.45 -1.55 -4.93
CA TYR A 359 -35.65 -2.76 -5.10
C TYR A 359 -35.17 -2.94 -6.56
N ASN A 360 -36.04 -2.69 -7.53
CA ASN A 360 -35.66 -2.76 -8.95
C ASN A 360 -34.55 -1.75 -9.26
N THR A 361 -34.65 -0.53 -8.71
CA THR A 361 -33.62 0.51 -8.90
C THR A 361 -32.28 0.10 -8.30
N ILE A 362 -32.27 -0.50 -7.10
CA ILE A 362 -31.02 -1.03 -6.51
C ILE A 362 -30.44 -2.12 -7.41
N THR A 363 -31.28 -3.01 -7.93
CA THR A 363 -30.85 -4.06 -8.86
C THR A 363 -30.23 -3.49 -10.14
N ASP A 364 -30.82 -2.44 -10.70
CA ASP A 364 -30.31 -1.75 -11.89
C ASP A 364 -28.97 -1.05 -11.60
N LEU A 365 -28.85 -0.39 -10.44
CA LEU A 365 -27.64 0.30 -10.00
C LEU A 365 -26.49 -0.66 -9.65
N LEU A 366 -26.80 -1.86 -9.16
CA LEU A 366 -25.82 -2.94 -9.04
C LEU A 366 -25.30 -3.40 -10.39
N LYS A 367 -26.00 -3.17 -11.49
CA LYS A 367 -25.59 -3.51 -12.87
C LYS A 367 -25.11 -2.30 -13.65
N ASP A 368 -24.81 -1.18 -12.99
CA ASP A 368 -24.32 0.04 -13.66
C ASP A 368 -23.00 -0.24 -14.39
N PRO A 369 -22.80 0.29 -15.61
CA PRO A 369 -21.56 0.11 -16.35
C PRO A 369 -20.33 0.70 -15.66
N ASN A 370 -20.51 1.63 -14.70
CA ASN A 370 -19.42 2.24 -13.95
C ASN A 370 -19.24 1.55 -12.59
N TYR A 371 -18.05 0.97 -12.37
CA TYR A 371 -17.73 0.22 -11.15
C TYR A 371 -17.84 1.05 -9.86
N GLN A 372 -17.61 2.38 -9.92
CA GLN A 372 -17.77 3.25 -8.75
C GLN A 372 -19.21 3.34 -8.30
N VAL A 373 -20.16 3.39 -9.24
CA VAL A 373 -21.61 3.38 -8.94
C VAL A 373 -21.99 2.04 -8.30
N CYS A 374 -21.46 0.93 -8.83
CA CYS A 374 -21.66 -0.40 -8.26
C CYS A 374 -21.12 -0.48 -6.82
N ASN A 375 -19.89 0.02 -6.57
CA ASN A 375 -19.27 0.01 -5.24
C ASN A 375 -20.07 0.82 -4.21
N VAL A 376 -20.50 2.03 -4.59
CA VAL A 376 -21.33 2.86 -3.72
C VAL A 376 -22.68 2.19 -3.46
N THR A 377 -23.26 1.56 -4.49
CA THR A 377 -24.53 0.82 -4.35
C THR A 377 -24.37 -0.38 -3.41
N MET A 378 -23.31 -1.17 -3.59
CA MET A 378 -22.99 -2.31 -2.70
C MET A 378 -22.83 -1.86 -1.24
N ASN A 379 -22.05 -0.81 -1.00
CA ASN A 379 -21.85 -0.30 0.36
C ASN A 379 -23.18 0.15 1.00
N GLY A 380 -24.00 0.88 0.25
CA GLY A 380 -25.34 1.29 0.71
C GLY A 380 -26.26 0.10 0.95
N LEU A 381 -26.25 -0.89 0.03
CA LEU A 381 -27.02 -2.12 0.16
C LEU A 381 -26.67 -2.89 1.44
N PHE A 382 -25.37 -3.09 1.70
CA PHE A 382 -24.94 -3.80 2.90
C PHE A 382 -25.32 -3.08 4.19
N GLN A 383 -25.17 -1.75 4.25
CA GLN A 383 -25.62 -0.95 5.39
C GLN A 383 -27.13 -1.04 5.59
N MET A 384 -27.90 -1.06 4.51
CA MET A 384 -29.34 -1.22 4.55
C MET A 384 -29.72 -2.62 5.03
N LEU A 385 -29.10 -3.67 4.51
CA LEU A 385 -29.34 -5.06 4.93
C LEU A 385 -28.95 -5.29 6.39
N GLU A 386 -27.87 -4.72 6.86
CA GLU A 386 -27.45 -4.77 8.26
C GLU A 386 -28.57 -4.23 9.21
N LYS A 387 -29.18 -3.12 8.83
CA LYS A 387 -30.20 -2.46 9.66
C LYS A 387 -31.61 -3.04 9.47
N HIS A 388 -31.95 -3.46 8.27
CA HIS A 388 -33.33 -3.74 7.83
C HIS A 388 -33.52 -5.09 7.11
N TRP A 389 -32.73 -6.10 7.45
CA TRP A 389 -32.78 -7.43 6.82
C TRP A 389 -34.19 -8.02 6.72
N SER A 390 -34.94 -7.97 7.83
CA SER A 390 -36.30 -8.53 7.92
C SER A 390 -37.35 -7.82 7.06
N CYS A 391 -37.03 -6.63 6.57
CA CYS A 391 -37.96 -5.81 5.79
C CYS A 391 -37.84 -6.09 4.29
N VAL A 392 -36.79 -6.77 3.84
CA VAL A 392 -36.55 -7.08 2.42
C VAL A 392 -37.03 -8.52 2.15
N PRO A 393 -37.77 -8.74 1.05
CA PRO A 393 -38.19 -10.07 0.63
C PRO A 393 -36.98 -10.99 0.36
N LYS A 394 -37.08 -12.25 0.81
CA LYS A 394 -35.97 -13.23 0.70
C LYS A 394 -35.53 -13.51 -0.74
N ASN A 395 -36.46 -13.47 -1.69
CA ASN A 395 -36.15 -13.62 -3.12
C ASN A 395 -35.26 -12.47 -3.61
N ILE A 396 -35.59 -11.23 -3.27
CA ILE A 396 -34.81 -10.04 -3.64
C ILE A 396 -33.39 -10.11 -3.05
N ILE A 397 -33.27 -10.56 -1.80
CA ILE A 397 -31.96 -10.74 -1.17
C ILE A 397 -31.12 -11.78 -1.93
N ARG A 398 -31.72 -12.91 -2.33
CA ARG A 398 -31.04 -13.94 -3.11
C ARG A 398 -30.60 -13.43 -4.48
N ASP A 399 -31.46 -12.66 -5.15
CA ASP A 399 -31.15 -12.05 -6.44
C ASP A 399 -29.95 -11.10 -6.32
N TRP A 400 -29.90 -10.26 -5.29
CA TRP A 400 -28.77 -9.38 -5.02
C TRP A 400 -27.50 -10.16 -4.69
N LEU A 401 -27.57 -11.19 -3.84
CA LEU A 401 -26.43 -12.05 -3.54
C LEU A 401 -25.89 -12.74 -4.79
N SER A 402 -26.76 -13.15 -5.71
CA SER A 402 -26.35 -13.73 -7.01
C SER A 402 -25.62 -12.73 -7.90
N ILE A 403 -26.06 -11.47 -7.92
CA ILE A 403 -25.36 -10.39 -8.63
C ILE A 403 -23.99 -10.14 -7.99
N LEU A 404 -23.93 -10.09 -6.66
CA LEU A 404 -22.68 -9.89 -5.93
C LEU A 404 -21.67 -11.04 -6.18
N LEU A 405 -22.15 -12.27 -6.29
CA LEU A 405 -21.33 -13.42 -6.66
C LEU A 405 -20.72 -13.25 -8.06
N ASN A 406 -21.49 -12.72 -9.02
CA ASN A 406 -20.96 -12.45 -10.35
C ASN A 406 -19.84 -11.39 -10.32
N TYR A 407 -19.91 -10.42 -9.43
CA TYR A 407 -18.83 -9.43 -9.28
C TYR A 407 -17.51 -10.04 -8.82
N THR A 408 -17.53 -11.03 -7.94
CA THR A 408 -16.29 -11.69 -7.52
C THR A 408 -15.61 -12.48 -8.64
N LYS A 409 -16.36 -12.85 -9.69
CA LYS A 409 -15.86 -13.62 -10.83
C LYS A 409 -15.45 -12.74 -12.03
N CYS A 410 -16.20 -11.68 -12.30
CA CYS A 410 -16.12 -10.96 -13.56
C CYS A 410 -15.64 -9.50 -13.45
N SER A 411 -15.53 -8.94 -12.24
CA SER A 411 -15.12 -7.55 -12.08
C SER A 411 -13.62 -7.37 -12.27
N SER A 412 -13.23 -6.44 -13.14
CA SER A 412 -11.83 -6.04 -13.32
C SER A 412 -11.26 -5.24 -12.13
N SER A 413 -12.13 -4.62 -11.30
CA SER A 413 -11.72 -3.82 -10.15
C SER A 413 -11.55 -4.69 -8.90
N PRO A 414 -10.34 -4.82 -8.34
CA PRO A 414 -10.09 -5.53 -7.07
C PRO A 414 -10.89 -4.97 -5.92
N GLU A 415 -11.01 -3.64 -5.85
CA GLU A 415 -11.79 -2.95 -4.82
C GLU A 415 -13.25 -3.42 -4.83
N THR A 416 -13.84 -3.58 -6.01
CA THR A 416 -15.22 -4.07 -6.17
C THR A 416 -15.35 -5.50 -5.66
N ARG A 417 -14.40 -6.38 -5.98
CA ARG A 417 -14.40 -7.77 -5.52
C ARG A 417 -14.24 -7.87 -4.00
N ALA A 418 -13.31 -7.10 -3.42
CA ALA A 418 -13.07 -7.04 -1.97
C ALA A 418 -14.29 -6.50 -1.21
N ASN A 419 -14.94 -5.46 -1.74
CA ASN A 419 -16.13 -4.86 -1.13
C ASN A 419 -17.29 -5.84 -0.95
N VAL A 420 -17.40 -6.86 -1.81
CA VAL A 420 -18.41 -7.94 -1.62
C VAL A 420 -18.16 -8.67 -0.31
N PHE A 421 -16.93 -9.10 -0.03
CA PHE A 421 -16.59 -9.85 1.17
C PHE A 421 -16.70 -8.98 2.44
N ILE A 422 -16.22 -7.75 2.37
CA ILE A 422 -16.35 -6.76 3.47
C ILE A 422 -17.83 -6.53 3.81
N GLY A 423 -18.67 -6.44 2.78
CA GLY A 423 -20.11 -6.26 2.96
C GLY A 423 -20.81 -7.49 3.52
N LEU A 424 -20.47 -8.70 3.02
CA LEU A 424 -20.98 -9.96 3.56
C LEU A 424 -20.61 -10.12 5.04
N LYS A 425 -19.39 -9.77 5.42
CA LYS A 425 -18.96 -9.76 6.83
C LYS A 425 -19.87 -8.89 7.70
N LYS A 426 -20.25 -7.68 7.24
CA LYS A 426 -21.14 -6.76 7.97
C LYS A 426 -22.53 -7.36 8.24
N ILE A 427 -23.11 -8.04 7.25
CA ILE A 427 -24.43 -8.64 7.42
C ILE A 427 -24.44 -9.91 8.28
N LEU A 428 -23.29 -10.60 8.38
CA LEU A 428 -23.15 -11.78 9.25
C LEU A 428 -23.21 -11.47 10.75
N ILE A 429 -23.05 -10.22 11.16
CA ILE A 429 -23.18 -9.78 12.54
C ILE A 429 -24.62 -10.00 13.07
N LYS A 430 -25.61 -10.15 12.18
CA LYS A 430 -27.02 -10.31 12.54
C LYS A 430 -27.52 -11.73 12.34
N ASP A 431 -27.96 -12.40 13.36
CA ASP A 431 -28.47 -13.79 13.33
C ASP A 431 -29.53 -14.05 12.26
N ARG A 432 -30.35 -13.04 11.95
CA ARG A 432 -31.43 -13.15 10.96
C ARG A 432 -30.95 -13.41 9.54
N SER A 433 -29.74 -13.03 9.20
CA SER A 433 -29.12 -13.20 7.89
C SER A 433 -28.54 -14.61 7.69
N HIS A 434 -28.21 -15.31 8.77
CA HIS A 434 -27.37 -16.49 8.78
C HIS A 434 -27.83 -17.60 7.82
N ARG A 435 -29.11 -17.91 7.80
CA ARG A 435 -29.61 -19.04 6.99
C ARG A 435 -29.40 -18.81 5.48
N ILE A 436 -29.72 -17.62 4.97
CA ILE A 436 -29.60 -17.32 3.54
C ILE A 436 -28.13 -17.17 3.15
N VAL A 437 -27.33 -16.48 3.98
CA VAL A 437 -25.92 -16.27 3.70
C VAL A 437 -25.16 -17.58 3.73
N ARG A 438 -25.44 -18.47 4.70
CA ARG A 438 -24.86 -19.81 4.79
C ARG A 438 -25.03 -20.60 3.49
N ASP A 439 -26.22 -20.56 2.90
CA ASP A 439 -26.53 -21.25 1.65
C ASP A 439 -25.72 -20.71 0.45
N PHE A 440 -25.30 -19.43 0.52
CA PHE A 440 -24.55 -18.75 -0.55
C PHE A 440 -23.03 -18.80 -0.42
N LEU A 441 -22.49 -18.86 0.81
CA LEU A 441 -21.05 -18.75 1.06
C LEU A 441 -20.19 -19.75 0.25
N PRO A 442 -20.57 -21.03 0.07
CA PRO A 442 -19.75 -21.96 -0.70
C PRO A 442 -19.54 -21.58 -2.16
N ASN A 443 -20.45 -20.76 -2.74
CA ASN A 443 -20.32 -20.31 -4.11
C ASN A 443 -19.14 -19.33 -4.34
N PHE A 444 -18.60 -18.76 -3.27
CA PHE A 444 -17.46 -17.85 -3.31
C PHE A 444 -16.10 -18.56 -3.18
N ALA A 445 -16.07 -19.89 -3.09
CA ALA A 445 -14.86 -20.68 -2.88
C ALA A 445 -13.73 -20.37 -3.87
N GLN A 446 -14.04 -20.16 -5.15
CA GLN A 446 -13.06 -19.89 -6.20
C GLN A 446 -12.34 -18.55 -6.03
N SER A 447 -12.88 -17.63 -5.23
CA SER A 447 -12.23 -16.33 -4.96
C SER A 447 -10.94 -16.44 -4.13
N ILE A 448 -10.62 -17.63 -3.61
CA ILE A 448 -9.34 -17.90 -2.96
C ILE A 448 -8.16 -17.82 -3.95
N TYR A 449 -8.41 -17.97 -5.26
CA TYR A 449 -7.41 -17.86 -6.32
C TYR A 449 -7.30 -16.44 -6.90
N ASP A 450 -7.94 -15.46 -6.29
CA ASP A 450 -7.80 -14.06 -6.73
C ASP A 450 -6.33 -13.61 -6.63
N GLU A 451 -5.89 -12.84 -7.63
CA GLU A 451 -4.51 -12.34 -7.68
C GLU A 451 -4.29 -11.18 -6.71
N ASP A 452 -5.34 -10.44 -6.39
CA ASP A 452 -5.25 -9.23 -5.58
C ASP A 452 -5.29 -9.54 -4.08
N LYS A 453 -4.29 -9.04 -3.38
CA LYS A 453 -4.13 -9.21 -1.93
C LYS A 453 -5.32 -8.72 -1.12
N SER A 454 -5.90 -7.58 -1.48
CA SER A 454 -7.02 -6.96 -0.73
C SER A 454 -8.29 -7.81 -0.79
N VAL A 455 -8.50 -8.53 -1.91
CA VAL A 455 -9.62 -9.45 -2.09
C VAL A 455 -9.45 -10.67 -1.18
N LEU A 456 -8.24 -11.22 -1.14
CA LEU A 456 -7.92 -12.37 -0.30
C LEU A 456 -8.01 -12.05 1.19
N GLU A 457 -7.49 -10.92 1.62
CA GLU A 457 -7.62 -10.47 3.01
C GLU A 457 -9.10 -10.34 3.41
N ALA A 458 -9.90 -9.72 2.57
CA ALA A 458 -11.34 -9.59 2.82
C ALA A 458 -12.07 -10.94 2.86
N LEU A 459 -11.69 -11.90 1.99
CA LEU A 459 -12.24 -13.27 1.99
C LEU A 459 -11.85 -14.01 3.27
N ILE A 460 -10.58 -14.00 3.66
CA ILE A 460 -10.09 -14.66 4.88
C ILE A 460 -10.78 -14.10 6.12
N GLU A 461 -10.93 -12.78 6.20
CA GLU A 461 -11.68 -12.13 7.28
C GLU A 461 -13.16 -12.59 7.32
N LEU A 462 -13.77 -12.78 6.15
CA LEU A 462 -15.12 -13.32 6.05
C LEU A 462 -15.18 -14.76 6.55
N LEU A 463 -14.21 -15.62 6.19
CA LEU A 463 -14.14 -17.01 6.66
C LEU A 463 -14.03 -17.07 8.19
N TRP A 464 -13.18 -16.23 8.79
CA TRP A 464 -13.09 -16.08 10.25
C TRP A 464 -14.43 -15.67 10.88
N HIS A 465 -15.12 -14.72 10.26
CA HIS A 465 -16.41 -14.24 10.75
C HIS A 465 -17.50 -15.32 10.61
N ALA A 466 -17.53 -16.04 9.50
CA ALA A 466 -18.48 -17.13 9.27
C ALA A 466 -18.29 -18.25 10.32
N GLN A 467 -17.05 -18.61 10.62
CA GLN A 467 -16.74 -19.60 11.63
C GLN A 467 -17.21 -19.14 13.03
N ASN A 468 -16.94 -17.89 13.41
CA ASN A 468 -17.26 -17.37 14.73
C ASN A 468 -18.75 -17.09 14.93
N GLN A 469 -19.45 -16.59 13.90
CA GLN A 469 -20.86 -16.19 14.01
C GLN A 469 -21.83 -17.30 13.58
N LEU A 470 -21.50 -18.06 12.54
CA LEU A 470 -22.37 -19.11 12.01
C LEU A 470 -22.03 -20.50 12.59
N GLY A 471 -20.90 -20.65 13.26
CA GLY A 471 -20.34 -21.96 13.60
C GLY A 471 -20.07 -22.80 12.35
N MET A 472 -19.87 -22.18 11.18
CA MET A 472 -19.61 -22.83 9.92
C MET A 472 -18.10 -22.89 9.70
N PRO A 473 -17.50 -24.08 9.70
CA PRO A 473 -16.07 -24.21 9.51
C PRO A 473 -15.67 -23.73 8.10
N PHE A 474 -14.49 -23.15 7.96
CA PHE A 474 -14.05 -22.54 6.69
C PHE A 474 -14.01 -23.55 5.54
N TRP A 475 -13.75 -24.85 5.81
CA TRP A 475 -13.70 -25.89 4.78
C TRP A 475 -15.07 -26.29 4.21
N ASP A 476 -16.16 -25.88 4.84
CA ASP A 476 -17.51 -25.98 4.27
C ASP A 476 -17.79 -24.85 3.27
N ILE A 477 -17.00 -23.77 3.32
CA ILE A 477 -17.10 -22.62 2.43
C ILE A 477 -16.09 -22.72 1.30
N VAL A 478 -14.81 -22.90 1.65
CA VAL A 478 -13.72 -23.07 0.71
C VAL A 478 -13.10 -24.45 0.93
N PRO A 479 -13.13 -25.34 -0.07
CA PRO A 479 -12.55 -26.68 0.06
C PRO A 479 -11.10 -26.62 0.57
N LEU A 480 -10.74 -27.57 1.41
CA LEU A 480 -9.39 -27.65 1.98
C LEU A 480 -8.30 -27.63 0.91
N THR A 481 -8.50 -28.35 -0.18
CA THR A 481 -7.56 -28.39 -1.31
C THR A 481 -7.25 -27.00 -1.86
N TYR A 482 -8.26 -26.14 -2.01
CA TYR A 482 -8.06 -24.76 -2.51
C TYR A 482 -7.24 -23.91 -1.54
N ILE A 483 -7.45 -24.08 -0.23
CA ILE A 483 -6.65 -23.40 0.79
C ILE A 483 -5.19 -23.88 0.74
N LEU A 484 -4.98 -25.19 0.56
CA LEU A 484 -3.64 -25.76 0.48
C LEU A 484 -2.90 -25.32 -0.78
N ASP A 485 -3.56 -25.31 -1.94
CA ASP A 485 -2.99 -24.81 -3.18
C ASP A 485 -2.59 -23.32 -3.07
N ARG A 486 -3.45 -22.54 -2.42
CA ARG A 486 -3.14 -21.13 -2.18
C ARG A 486 -1.99 -20.96 -1.19
N LEU A 487 -1.93 -21.77 -0.15
CA LEU A 487 -0.82 -21.77 0.81
C LEU A 487 0.51 -22.11 0.13
N GLU A 488 0.51 -23.03 -0.83
CA GLU A 488 1.70 -23.39 -1.61
C GLU A 488 2.22 -22.20 -2.46
N THR A 489 1.33 -21.42 -3.06
CA THR A 489 1.70 -20.38 -4.05
C THR A 489 1.85 -18.98 -3.46
N THR A 490 1.37 -18.70 -2.24
CA THR A 490 1.39 -17.37 -1.64
C THR A 490 2.80 -16.95 -1.22
N GLU A 491 3.29 -15.81 -1.72
CA GLU A 491 4.57 -15.21 -1.31
C GLU A 491 4.42 -14.18 -0.19
N ASP A 492 3.24 -13.55 -0.07
CA ASP A 492 2.97 -12.55 0.96
C ASP A 492 2.92 -13.16 2.36
N THR A 493 3.82 -12.72 3.23
CA THR A 493 3.98 -13.24 4.60
C THR A 493 2.76 -13.01 5.50
N ILE A 494 2.01 -11.93 5.30
CA ILE A 494 0.83 -11.59 6.11
C ILE A 494 -0.30 -12.55 5.75
N LEU A 495 -0.58 -12.71 4.45
CA LEU A 495 -1.59 -13.66 3.96
C LEU A 495 -1.24 -15.09 4.35
N LEU A 496 0.03 -15.45 4.23
CA LEU A 496 0.53 -16.76 4.63
C LEU A 496 0.21 -17.06 6.10
N VAL A 497 0.50 -16.12 7.00
CA VAL A 497 0.20 -16.27 8.43
C VAL A 497 -1.31 -16.42 8.68
N GLU A 498 -2.14 -15.67 7.99
CA GLU A 498 -3.60 -15.79 8.15
C GLU A 498 -4.14 -17.13 7.63
N LEU A 499 -3.63 -17.63 6.51
CA LEU A 499 -3.98 -18.98 6.01
C LEU A 499 -3.53 -20.08 6.99
N ILE A 500 -2.34 -19.96 7.58
CA ILE A 500 -1.83 -20.87 8.59
C ILE A 500 -2.72 -20.85 9.85
N LYS A 501 -3.16 -19.66 10.28
CA LYS A 501 -4.11 -19.57 11.42
C LYS A 501 -5.42 -20.31 11.15
N LEU A 502 -5.96 -20.18 9.93
CA LEU A 502 -7.17 -20.92 9.53
C LEU A 502 -6.94 -22.44 9.63
N LEU A 503 -5.85 -22.93 9.06
CA LEU A 503 -5.50 -24.37 9.11
C LEU A 503 -5.24 -24.84 10.53
N TRP A 504 -4.52 -24.06 11.34
CA TRP A 504 -4.27 -24.40 12.74
C TRP A 504 -5.56 -24.53 13.53
N LYS A 505 -6.55 -23.67 13.26
CA LYS A 505 -7.86 -23.78 13.90
C LYS A 505 -8.57 -25.11 13.60
N ARG A 506 -8.38 -25.65 12.40
CA ARG A 506 -8.87 -26.99 12.04
C ARG A 506 -8.09 -28.09 12.76
N ILE A 507 -6.78 -28.00 12.74
CA ILE A 507 -5.88 -29.01 13.32
C ILE A 507 -6.04 -29.08 14.84
N SER A 508 -6.25 -27.95 15.51
CA SER A 508 -6.35 -27.82 16.98
C SER A 508 -7.77 -27.92 17.55
N LEU A 509 -8.75 -28.39 16.77
CA LEU A 509 -10.15 -28.50 17.23
C LEU A 509 -10.33 -29.35 18.49
N ASP A 510 -9.49 -30.39 18.67
CA ASP A 510 -9.48 -31.24 19.84
C ASP A 510 -8.17 -31.03 20.62
N ASP A 511 -8.09 -30.00 21.42
CA ASP A 511 -6.90 -29.52 22.16
C ASP A 511 -6.19 -30.54 23.10
N ILE A 512 -6.60 -31.82 23.11
CA ILE A 512 -6.22 -32.74 24.17
C ILE A 512 -5.31 -33.90 23.69
N ASP A 513 -5.28 -34.23 22.38
CA ASP A 513 -4.53 -35.37 21.88
C ASP A 513 -3.55 -35.03 20.74
N ASN A 514 -2.25 -34.98 21.07
CA ASN A 514 -1.20 -34.73 20.08
C ASN A 514 -1.18 -35.76 18.94
N ARG A 515 -1.65 -37.00 19.16
CA ARG A 515 -1.71 -38.03 18.12
C ARG A 515 -2.76 -37.70 17.07
N LYS A 516 -3.92 -37.20 17.46
CA LYS A 516 -4.97 -36.74 16.54
C LYS A 516 -4.51 -35.49 15.75
N ILE A 517 -3.81 -34.56 16.39
CA ILE A 517 -3.20 -33.42 15.72
C ILE A 517 -2.23 -33.90 14.62
N THR A 518 -1.39 -34.88 14.93
CA THR A 518 -0.45 -35.47 13.98
C THR A 518 -1.16 -36.18 12.82
N GLU A 519 -2.20 -36.96 13.11
CA GLU A 519 -3.01 -37.64 12.10
C GLU A 519 -3.69 -36.64 11.14
N GLU A 520 -4.18 -35.51 11.66
CA GLU A 520 -4.77 -34.46 10.83
C GLU A 520 -3.68 -33.73 9.97
N ILE A 521 -2.50 -33.51 10.53
CA ILE A 521 -1.35 -32.98 9.78
C ILE A 521 -0.98 -33.90 8.60
N VAL A 522 -0.93 -35.19 8.84
CA VAL A 522 -0.66 -36.21 7.79
C VAL A 522 -1.78 -36.23 6.75
N TYR A 523 -3.03 -36.19 7.18
CA TYR A 523 -4.16 -36.13 6.27
C TYR A 523 -4.06 -34.88 5.34
N ILE A 524 -3.70 -33.73 5.90
CA ILE A 524 -3.45 -32.50 5.10
C ILE A 524 -2.24 -32.69 4.17
N GLY A 525 -1.16 -33.29 4.66
CA GLY A 525 0.06 -33.56 3.88
C GLY A 525 -0.15 -34.53 2.74
N ARG A 526 -1.03 -35.52 2.90
CA ARG A 526 -1.45 -36.44 1.82
C ARG A 526 -2.14 -35.68 0.67
N ASN A 527 -2.87 -34.60 0.99
CA ASN A 527 -3.49 -33.75 -0.03
C ASN A 527 -2.46 -32.84 -0.72
N ASN A 528 -1.56 -32.18 0.05
CA ASN A 528 -0.51 -31.32 -0.50
C ASN A 528 0.69 -31.25 0.46
N ILE A 529 1.78 -31.92 0.09
CA ILE A 529 3.00 -32.02 0.90
C ILE A 529 3.76 -30.67 0.96
N LYS A 530 3.74 -29.89 -0.13
CA LYS A 530 4.42 -28.59 -0.17
C LYS A 530 3.70 -27.58 0.73
N ALA A 531 2.38 -27.60 0.73
CA ALA A 531 1.58 -26.76 1.61
C ALA A 531 1.86 -27.05 3.09
N ILE A 532 1.96 -28.34 3.48
CA ILE A 532 2.25 -28.69 4.88
C ILE A 532 3.68 -28.32 5.29
N ARG A 533 4.64 -28.45 4.39
CA ARG A 533 6.00 -27.94 4.61
C ARG A 533 5.99 -26.44 4.91
N ARG A 534 5.31 -25.64 4.07
CA ARG A 534 5.17 -24.19 4.30
C ARG A 534 4.40 -23.86 5.58
N PHE A 535 3.35 -24.62 5.87
CA PHE A 535 2.62 -24.49 7.13
C PHE A 535 3.55 -24.64 8.32
N CYS A 536 4.32 -25.73 8.40
CA CYS A 536 5.24 -26.01 9.50
C CYS A 536 6.37 -24.97 9.57
N LEU A 537 6.93 -24.57 8.43
CA LEU A 537 8.01 -23.59 8.35
C LEU A 537 7.62 -22.23 8.94
N HIS A 538 6.39 -21.79 8.73
CA HIS A 538 5.90 -20.50 9.22
C HIS A 538 5.03 -20.62 10.50
N SER A 539 4.95 -21.81 11.08
CA SER A 539 4.12 -22.09 12.26
C SER A 539 4.56 -21.35 13.53
N LYS A 540 5.82 -20.89 13.61
CA LYS A 540 6.38 -20.15 14.77
C LYS A 540 5.56 -18.94 15.22
N PHE A 541 4.77 -18.35 14.33
CA PHE A 541 3.90 -17.21 14.65
C PHE A 541 2.61 -17.61 15.37
N ILE A 542 2.32 -18.93 15.45
CA ILE A 542 1.05 -19.45 15.93
C ILE A 542 1.26 -20.58 16.96
N ILE A 543 2.25 -21.45 16.71
CA ILE A 543 2.55 -22.63 17.52
C ILE A 543 3.76 -22.34 18.39
N ASN A 544 3.61 -22.47 19.70
CA ASN A 544 4.72 -22.32 20.63
C ASN A 544 5.68 -23.51 20.55
N TRP A 545 6.96 -23.26 20.82
CA TRP A 545 8.01 -24.31 20.82
C TRP A 545 7.62 -25.55 21.61
N ASN A 546 7.03 -25.41 22.80
CA ASN A 546 6.59 -26.54 23.63
C ASN A 546 5.57 -27.48 22.92
N VAL A 547 4.70 -26.92 22.08
CA VAL A 547 3.76 -27.73 21.28
C VAL A 547 4.51 -28.43 20.16
N SER A 548 5.45 -27.76 19.48
CA SER A 548 6.32 -28.36 18.45
C SER A 548 7.12 -29.52 19.00
N VAL A 549 7.70 -29.39 20.21
CA VAL A 549 8.41 -30.48 20.90
C VAL A 549 7.50 -31.68 21.18
N LYS A 550 6.29 -31.44 21.66
CA LYS A 550 5.32 -32.53 21.91
C LYS A 550 4.94 -33.25 20.61
N LEU A 551 4.73 -32.50 19.53
CA LEU A 551 4.45 -33.08 18.22
C LEU A 551 5.62 -33.95 17.71
N ILE A 552 6.86 -33.42 17.77
CA ILE A 552 8.06 -34.18 17.38
C ILE A 552 8.18 -35.47 18.20
N LYS A 553 8.02 -35.41 19.55
CA LYS A 553 8.05 -36.58 20.41
C LYS A 553 6.94 -37.58 20.10
N THR A 554 5.79 -37.17 19.58
CA THR A 554 4.70 -38.01 19.13
C THR A 554 4.95 -38.65 17.76
N ILE A 555 5.54 -37.87 16.83
CA ILE A 555 5.81 -38.31 15.44
C ILE A 555 6.91 -39.39 15.39
N LEU A 556 7.99 -39.28 16.17
CA LEU A 556 9.13 -40.19 16.12
C LEU A 556 8.74 -41.67 16.35
N PRO A 557 7.90 -42.05 17.36
CA PRO A 557 7.38 -43.39 17.48
C PRO A 557 6.50 -43.84 16.31
N MET A 558 5.67 -42.91 15.74
CA MET A 558 4.82 -43.25 14.59
C MET A 558 5.64 -43.61 13.35
N ILE A 559 6.77 -42.93 13.09
CA ILE A 559 7.69 -43.31 12.01
C ILE A 559 8.20 -44.75 12.24
N LYS A 560 8.54 -45.16 13.46
CA LYS A 560 8.99 -46.51 13.76
C LYS A 560 7.88 -47.53 13.55
N GLU A 561 6.66 -47.25 13.98
CA GLU A 561 5.48 -48.09 13.74
C GLU A 561 5.28 -48.31 12.24
N GLU A 562 5.39 -47.28 11.41
CA GLU A 562 5.29 -47.41 9.96
C GLU A 562 6.45 -48.19 9.33
N MET A 563 7.69 -48.00 9.82
CA MET A 563 8.85 -48.79 9.34
C MET A 563 8.66 -50.30 9.57
N GLU A 564 8.01 -50.72 10.64
CA GLU A 564 7.72 -52.10 10.92
C GLU A 564 6.64 -52.67 9.99
N CYS A 565 5.75 -51.84 9.48
CA CYS A 565 4.68 -52.20 8.54
C CYS A 565 5.13 -52.23 7.08
N LEU A 566 6.22 -51.51 6.72
CA LEU A 566 6.73 -51.43 5.34
C LEU A 566 7.56 -52.67 4.96
N PRO A 567 7.49 -53.15 3.70
CA PRO A 567 8.25 -54.31 3.25
C PRO A 567 9.76 -54.01 3.32
N SER A 568 10.50 -54.89 4.01
CA SER A 568 11.95 -54.75 4.17
C SER A 568 12.67 -54.69 2.82
N THR A 569 13.56 -53.69 2.60
CA THR A 569 14.35 -53.47 1.37
C THR A 569 15.19 -54.67 0.89
N LYS A 570 15.46 -55.64 1.77
CA LYS A 570 16.14 -56.93 1.38
C LYS A 570 15.36 -57.74 0.36
N ILE A 571 14.04 -57.62 0.25
CA ILE A 571 13.22 -58.34 -0.74
C ILE A 571 13.37 -57.67 -2.13
N LEU A 572 13.51 -56.35 -2.18
CA LEU A 572 13.70 -55.59 -3.43
C LEU A 572 15.08 -55.81 -4.09
N GLN A 573 16.16 -55.98 -3.30
CA GLN A 573 17.49 -56.31 -3.81
C GLN A 573 17.57 -57.76 -4.38
N SER A 574 16.84 -58.68 -3.80
CA SER A 574 16.78 -60.07 -4.33
C SER A 574 16.00 -60.16 -5.65
N THR A 575 15.03 -59.29 -5.88
CA THR A 575 14.28 -59.21 -7.15
C THR A 575 15.04 -58.44 -8.22
N ARG A 576 15.77 -57.33 -7.88
CA ARG A 576 16.65 -56.65 -8.84
C ARG A 576 17.86 -57.50 -9.27
N SER A 577 18.50 -58.21 -8.34
CA SER A 577 19.60 -59.13 -8.68
C SER A 577 19.15 -60.33 -9.50
N LYS A 578 17.91 -60.78 -9.39
CA LYS A 578 17.31 -61.81 -10.26
C LYS A 578 16.95 -61.23 -11.63
N LYS A 579 16.44 -59.97 -11.76
CA LYS A 579 16.17 -59.34 -13.05
C LYS A 579 17.47 -59.05 -13.85
N ALA A 580 18.57 -58.67 -13.18
CA ALA A 580 19.87 -58.50 -13.81
C ALA A 580 20.53 -59.82 -14.28
N LYS A 581 20.20 -60.95 -13.68
CA LYS A 581 20.66 -62.29 -14.11
C LYS A 581 19.78 -62.92 -15.19
N LEU A 582 18.53 -62.53 -15.37
CA LEU A 582 17.59 -63.04 -16.37
C LEU A 582 17.74 -62.36 -17.76
N ASN A 583 18.40 -61.24 -17.85
CA ASN A 583 18.61 -60.55 -19.13
C ASN A 583 19.81 -61.09 -19.95
N ASN A 584 20.50 -62.12 -19.47
CA ASN A 584 21.62 -62.73 -20.17
C ASN A 584 21.34 -64.14 -20.76
N ASP A 585 20.12 -64.70 -20.64
CA ASP A 585 19.76 -65.93 -21.27
C ASP A 585 18.51 -65.77 -22.14
N GLU A 586 18.73 -65.65 -23.45
CA GLU A 586 17.66 -65.72 -24.45
C GLU A 586 17.15 -67.19 -24.56
N ASN A 587 15.80 -67.25 -24.69
CA ASN A 587 14.99 -68.46 -24.99
C ASN A 587 14.57 -69.33 -23.80
N ASN A 588 13.35 -69.06 -23.29
CA ASN A 588 12.25 -70.03 -23.30
C ASN A 588 10.96 -69.42 -22.76
N CYS A 589 9.87 -69.78 -23.44
CA CYS A 589 8.49 -69.37 -23.18
C CYS A 589 7.92 -69.98 -21.90
N ILE A 590 6.82 -69.29 -21.43
CA ILE A 590 5.73 -69.78 -20.55
C ILE A 590 5.98 -69.62 -19.04
N ASP A 591 5.37 -68.62 -18.45
CA ASP A 591 4.19 -68.67 -17.60
C ASP A 591 3.87 -67.26 -17.07
N GLU A 592 2.72 -66.76 -17.49
CA GLU A 592 2.02 -65.60 -16.91
C GLU A 592 1.52 -66.02 -15.56
N ASN A 593 2.03 -65.46 -14.51
CA ASN A 593 1.42 -65.19 -13.20
C ASN A 593 2.50 -64.98 -12.12
N VAL A 594 3.31 -63.96 -12.27
CA VAL A 594 4.00 -63.35 -11.12
C VAL A 594 3.38 -61.97 -10.97
N ASN A 595 2.46 -61.82 -10.04
CA ASN A 595 2.00 -60.53 -9.56
C ASN A 595 3.26 -59.69 -9.26
N GLU A 596 3.56 -58.74 -10.12
CA GLU A 596 4.49 -57.64 -9.82
C GLU A 596 3.86 -56.91 -8.63
N VAL A 597 4.38 -57.12 -7.45
CA VAL A 597 4.13 -56.23 -6.32
C VAL A 597 4.92 -54.97 -6.68
N GLU A 598 4.34 -54.13 -7.56
CA GLU A 598 4.74 -52.73 -7.65
C GLU A 598 4.51 -52.19 -6.22
N SER A 599 5.60 -51.87 -5.54
CA SER A 599 5.51 -51.18 -4.26
C SER A 599 4.79 -49.85 -4.55
N ASP A 600 3.57 -49.75 -4.06
CA ASP A 600 2.74 -48.57 -4.22
C ASP A 600 3.58 -47.32 -3.82
N PRO A 601 3.86 -46.39 -4.72
CA PRO A 601 4.66 -45.17 -4.39
C PRO A 601 4.04 -44.35 -3.25
N ASN A 602 2.78 -44.62 -2.90
CA ASN A 602 2.11 -44.01 -1.76
C ASN A 602 2.54 -44.61 -0.41
N SER A 603 3.14 -45.81 -0.37
CA SER A 603 3.48 -46.48 0.91
C SER A 603 4.51 -45.68 1.75
N TYR A 604 5.41 -44.94 1.12
CA TYR A 604 6.41 -44.10 1.80
C TYR A 604 5.98 -42.67 2.05
N ARG A 605 4.82 -42.24 1.53
CA ARG A 605 4.37 -40.87 1.55
C ARG A 605 4.11 -40.35 2.97
N ASP A 606 3.55 -41.14 3.82
CA ASP A 606 3.25 -40.77 5.22
C ASP A 606 4.55 -40.55 5.99
N VAL A 607 5.51 -41.45 5.83
CA VAL A 607 6.83 -41.31 6.47
C VAL A 607 7.55 -40.05 5.98
N GLN A 608 7.47 -39.76 4.69
CA GLN A 608 8.03 -38.52 4.12
C GLN A 608 7.38 -37.30 4.78
N ILE A 609 6.05 -37.29 4.92
CA ILE A 609 5.33 -36.19 5.57
C ILE A 609 5.79 -36.03 7.04
N TYR A 610 5.93 -37.15 7.79
CA TYR A 610 6.40 -37.11 9.17
C TYR A 610 7.80 -36.47 9.28
N ILE A 611 8.75 -36.90 8.44
CA ILE A 611 10.12 -36.38 8.46
C ILE A 611 10.14 -34.93 8.06
N ASP A 612 9.40 -34.53 7.02
CA ASP A 612 9.30 -33.14 6.57
C ASP A 612 8.70 -32.22 7.64
N VAL A 613 7.67 -32.69 8.36
CA VAL A 613 7.07 -31.95 9.47
C VAL A 613 8.08 -31.72 10.58
N ILE A 614 8.84 -32.74 10.97
CA ILE A 614 9.92 -32.60 11.96
C ILE A 614 10.94 -31.58 11.48
N ALA A 615 11.42 -31.72 10.24
CA ALA A 615 12.43 -30.83 9.66
C ALA A 615 11.94 -29.37 9.63
N MET A 616 10.73 -29.13 9.13
CA MET A 616 10.19 -27.76 9.03
C MET A 616 9.89 -27.13 10.39
N LEU A 617 9.43 -27.91 11.39
CA LEU A 617 9.25 -27.42 12.76
C LEU A 617 10.58 -27.05 13.41
N LEU A 618 11.66 -27.79 13.14
CA LEU A 618 13.00 -27.42 13.59
C LEU A 618 13.48 -26.15 12.93
N VAL A 619 13.38 -26.02 11.61
CA VAL A 619 13.76 -24.79 10.87
C VAL A 619 12.99 -23.58 11.38
N ALA A 620 11.68 -23.74 11.67
CA ALA A 620 10.85 -22.62 12.13
C ALA A 620 11.24 -22.09 13.52
N ASN A 621 11.69 -22.97 14.40
CA ASN A 621 11.82 -22.66 15.82
C ASN A 621 13.27 -22.63 16.33
N LEU A 622 14.18 -23.38 15.69
CA LEU A 622 15.59 -23.30 16.09
C LEU A 622 16.21 -21.99 15.60
N LYS A 623 16.88 -21.29 16.48
CA LYS A 623 17.79 -20.23 16.09
C LYS A 623 18.92 -20.82 15.25
N THR A 624 19.55 -20.00 14.41
CA THR A 624 20.61 -20.44 13.50
C THR A 624 21.58 -21.39 14.20
N ILE A 625 21.93 -22.49 13.53
CA ILE A 625 22.80 -23.59 14.03
C ILE A 625 24.16 -23.09 14.58
N ASP A 626 24.55 -21.88 14.23
CA ASP A 626 25.79 -21.21 14.62
C ASP A 626 25.75 -20.62 16.05
N GLU A 627 24.58 -20.52 16.69
CA GLU A 627 24.47 -20.07 18.09
C GLU A 627 24.72 -21.26 19.04
N GLU A 628 25.78 -21.23 19.83
CA GLU A 628 26.17 -22.28 20.77
C GLU A 628 25.20 -22.46 21.96
N ASN A 629 24.19 -21.63 22.10
CA ASN A 629 23.31 -21.56 23.27
C ASN A 629 21.94 -22.18 23.00
N PHE A 630 21.86 -23.49 23.00
CA PHE A 630 20.59 -24.23 23.01
C PHE A 630 20.00 -24.33 24.42
N THR A 631 18.70 -24.25 24.53
CA THR A 631 17.98 -24.54 25.79
C THR A 631 18.05 -26.05 26.11
N MET A 632 17.82 -26.44 27.35
CA MET A 632 17.83 -27.84 27.74
C MET A 632 16.79 -28.68 27.01
N GLU A 633 15.62 -28.10 26.71
CA GLU A 633 14.57 -28.76 25.92
C GLU A 633 14.96 -28.97 24.45
N GLU A 634 15.64 -27.99 23.83
CA GLU A 634 16.17 -28.12 22.47
C GLU A 634 17.24 -29.20 22.38
N ILE A 635 18.16 -29.24 23.36
CA ILE A 635 19.20 -30.28 23.44
C ILE A 635 18.58 -31.67 23.52
N GLU A 636 17.58 -31.87 24.37
CA GLU A 636 16.87 -33.17 24.53
C GLU A 636 16.27 -33.63 23.21
N VAL A 637 15.56 -32.75 22.49
CA VAL A 637 14.92 -33.08 21.21
C VAL A 637 15.95 -33.38 20.14
N LEU A 638 17.03 -32.59 20.03
CA LEU A 638 18.09 -32.80 19.06
C LEU A 638 18.83 -34.12 19.31
N GLN A 639 19.08 -34.50 20.57
CA GLN A 639 19.67 -35.78 20.93
C GLN A 639 18.76 -36.98 20.58
N LEU A 640 17.45 -36.84 20.83
CA LEU A 640 16.49 -37.87 20.47
C LEU A 640 16.47 -38.13 18.97
N ILE A 641 16.45 -37.08 18.16
CA ILE A 641 16.48 -37.18 16.69
C ILE A 641 17.82 -37.73 16.24
N ALA A 642 18.97 -37.23 16.77
CA ALA A 642 20.31 -37.67 16.39
C ALA A 642 20.57 -39.15 16.63
N ASN A 643 19.96 -39.74 17.67
CA ASN A 643 20.08 -41.16 17.96
C ASN A 643 19.32 -42.06 16.98
N ILE A 644 18.23 -41.58 16.41
CA ILE A 644 17.35 -42.37 15.53
C ILE A 644 17.68 -42.15 14.05
N LEU A 645 18.15 -40.98 13.68
CA LEU A 645 18.35 -40.57 12.29
C LEU A 645 19.31 -41.47 11.48
N PRO A 646 20.43 -42.02 12.03
CA PRO A 646 21.27 -42.97 11.31
C PRO A 646 20.53 -44.25 10.90
N GLN A 647 19.57 -44.71 11.72
CA GLN A 647 18.74 -45.87 11.40
C GLN A 647 17.77 -45.53 10.26
N PHE A 648 17.20 -44.34 10.26
CA PHE A 648 16.34 -43.88 9.16
C PHE A 648 17.13 -43.83 7.84
N PHE A 649 18.34 -43.26 7.87
CA PHE A 649 19.19 -43.14 6.68
C PHE A 649 19.53 -44.48 6.06
N THR A 650 19.91 -45.47 6.88
CA THR A 650 20.20 -46.82 6.39
C THR A 650 18.97 -47.55 5.85
N TYR A 651 17.79 -47.29 6.44
CA TYR A 651 16.54 -47.94 6.01
C TYR A 651 16.00 -47.31 4.72
N PHE A 652 16.04 -46.00 4.58
CA PHE A 652 15.43 -45.22 3.49
C PHE A 652 16.38 -44.85 2.36
N LYS A 653 17.63 -45.36 2.33
CA LYS A 653 18.69 -44.96 1.39
C LYS A 653 18.25 -44.97 -0.08
N GLU A 654 17.45 -45.95 -0.50
CA GLU A 654 17.01 -46.15 -1.89
C GLU A 654 15.53 -45.76 -2.10
N THR A 655 14.95 -45.00 -1.19
CA THR A 655 13.55 -44.61 -1.24
C THR A 655 13.41 -43.11 -1.51
N PRO A 656 12.23 -42.61 -1.97
CA PRO A 656 11.97 -41.20 -2.14
C PRO A 656 12.09 -40.37 -0.84
N VAL A 657 12.14 -41.03 0.31
CA VAL A 657 12.23 -40.37 1.64
C VAL A 657 13.67 -39.96 1.95
N ASN A 658 14.67 -40.50 1.21
CA ASN A 658 16.08 -40.26 1.47
C ASN A 658 16.46 -38.78 1.53
N ASP A 659 15.95 -37.97 0.62
CA ASP A 659 16.23 -36.51 0.57
C ASP A 659 15.75 -35.78 1.83
N SER A 660 14.55 -36.11 2.32
CA SER A 660 14.01 -35.55 3.56
C SER A 660 14.83 -35.99 4.79
N VAL A 661 15.34 -37.22 4.79
CA VAL A 661 16.23 -37.72 5.86
C VAL A 661 17.58 -36.97 5.83
N ILE A 662 18.18 -36.82 4.65
CA ILE A 662 19.45 -36.07 4.47
C ILE A 662 19.26 -34.61 4.88
N PHE A 663 18.16 -33.98 4.46
CA PHE A 663 17.86 -32.63 4.87
C PHE A 663 17.75 -32.50 6.40
N LEU A 664 17.17 -33.48 7.08
CA LEU A 664 17.08 -33.48 8.53
C LEU A 664 18.47 -33.57 9.20
N PHE A 665 19.46 -34.27 8.60
CA PHE A 665 20.85 -34.22 9.08
C PHE A 665 21.43 -32.83 9.08
N SER A 666 21.10 -31.99 8.08
CA SER A 666 21.58 -30.62 7.98
C SER A 666 21.14 -29.72 9.13
N LEU A 667 20.02 -30.05 9.77
CA LEU A 667 19.41 -29.26 10.84
C LEU A 667 19.97 -29.59 12.21
N ILE A 668 20.73 -30.69 12.33
CA ILE A 668 21.26 -31.16 13.63
C ILE A 668 22.77 -30.91 13.66
N PRO A 669 23.27 -30.15 14.65
CA PRO A 669 24.71 -29.96 14.80
C PRO A 669 25.46 -31.30 14.95
N PRO A 670 26.63 -31.46 14.30
CA PRO A 670 27.37 -32.71 14.31
C PRO A 670 27.83 -33.19 15.68
N LYS A 671 27.86 -32.29 16.70
CA LYS A 671 28.20 -32.63 18.09
C LYS A 671 27.20 -33.58 18.77
N PHE A 672 25.97 -33.70 18.25
CA PHE A 672 24.95 -34.59 18.84
C PHE A 672 25.00 -36.02 18.31
N PHE A 673 25.78 -36.29 17.26
CA PHE A 673 25.91 -37.64 16.71
C PHE A 673 27.06 -38.41 17.34
N LEU A 674 26.78 -39.67 17.80
CA LEU A 674 27.78 -40.54 18.39
C LEU A 674 28.79 -41.05 17.35
N ASN A 675 28.34 -41.43 16.12
CA ASN A 675 29.14 -42.03 15.05
C ASN A 675 29.31 -41.03 13.88
N ARG A 676 29.85 -39.87 14.16
CA ARG A 676 30.00 -38.77 13.17
C ARG A 676 30.82 -39.17 11.94
N SER A 677 31.92 -39.92 12.09
CA SER A 677 32.79 -40.35 10.99
C SER A 677 32.08 -41.26 10.01
N GLU A 678 31.34 -42.24 10.50
CA GLU A 678 30.60 -43.19 9.68
C GLU A 678 29.50 -42.48 8.85
N ILE A 679 28.80 -41.51 9.46
CA ILE A 679 27.74 -40.73 8.79
C ILE A 679 28.36 -39.87 7.67
N LEU A 680 29.51 -39.24 7.92
CA LEU A 680 30.23 -38.45 6.90
C LEU A 680 30.65 -39.31 5.72
N GLU A 681 31.25 -40.47 5.99
CA GLU A 681 31.63 -41.44 4.93
C GLU A 681 30.43 -41.89 4.12
N MET A 682 29.30 -42.15 4.76
CA MET A 682 28.07 -42.52 4.08
C MET A 682 27.51 -41.41 3.19
N LEU A 683 27.57 -40.14 3.63
CA LEU A 683 27.14 -38.97 2.84
C LEU A 683 28.11 -38.71 1.68
N GLU A 684 29.43 -38.83 1.89
CA GLU A 684 30.44 -38.67 0.85
C GLU A 684 30.27 -39.75 -0.23
N GLN A 685 30.00 -40.99 0.14
CA GLN A 685 29.73 -42.08 -0.80
C GLN A 685 28.55 -41.85 -1.72
N GLN A 686 27.54 -41.06 -1.27
CA GLN A 686 26.39 -40.67 -2.10
C GLN A 686 26.82 -39.82 -3.31
N LEU A 687 27.85 -38.97 -3.17
CA LEU A 687 28.36 -38.13 -4.27
C LEU A 687 29.02 -38.93 -5.41
N TYR A 688 29.37 -40.18 -5.20
CA TYR A 688 29.94 -41.06 -6.23
C TYR A 688 28.91 -41.98 -6.91
N ASP A 689 27.64 -41.90 -6.52
CA ASP A 689 26.59 -42.71 -7.11
C ASP A 689 26.06 -42.06 -8.41
N PRO A 690 26.27 -42.69 -9.59
CA PRO A 690 25.85 -42.11 -10.87
C PRO A 690 24.33 -41.97 -11.05
N VAL A 691 23.55 -42.67 -10.23
CA VAL A 691 22.05 -42.69 -10.31
C VAL A 691 21.42 -41.70 -9.34
N ILE A 692 22.20 -40.95 -8.58
CA ILE A 692 21.74 -40.01 -7.60
C ILE A 692 20.84 -38.90 -8.23
N SER A 693 19.77 -38.51 -7.56
CA SER A 693 18.89 -37.41 -8.01
C SER A 693 19.56 -36.06 -7.78
N ASP A 694 19.16 -35.04 -8.55
CA ASP A 694 19.66 -33.65 -8.37
C ASP A 694 19.27 -33.08 -6.99
N ASP A 695 18.08 -33.43 -6.50
CA ASP A 695 17.62 -32.99 -5.16
C ASP A 695 18.46 -33.61 -4.05
N THR A 696 18.86 -34.88 -4.22
CA THR A 696 19.76 -35.54 -3.27
C THR A 696 21.16 -34.94 -3.32
N ILE A 697 21.72 -34.65 -4.50
CA ILE A 697 23.01 -33.96 -4.63
C ILE A 697 22.97 -32.62 -3.88
N PHE A 698 21.95 -31.83 -4.13
CA PHE A 698 21.79 -30.54 -3.49
C PHE A 698 21.73 -30.67 -1.97
N THR A 699 20.95 -31.60 -1.44
CA THR A 699 20.81 -31.79 0.01
C THR A 699 22.10 -32.34 0.64
N VAL A 700 22.82 -33.26 0.00
CA VAL A 700 24.11 -33.76 0.50
C VAL A 700 25.15 -32.63 0.55
N ILE A 701 25.29 -31.84 -0.51
CA ILE A 701 26.17 -30.65 -0.51
C ILE A 701 25.80 -29.71 0.63
N TYR A 702 24.51 -29.44 0.82
CA TYR A 702 24.03 -28.57 1.88
C TYR A 702 24.45 -29.06 3.27
N VAL A 703 24.28 -30.36 3.55
CA VAL A 703 24.68 -30.96 4.83
C VAL A 703 26.18 -30.84 5.04
N LEU A 704 26.99 -31.22 4.04
CA LEU A 704 28.45 -31.19 4.16
C LEU A 704 28.97 -29.76 4.37
N LEU A 705 28.42 -28.77 3.70
CA LEU A 705 28.78 -27.37 3.91
C LEU A 705 28.37 -26.87 5.32
N LYS A 706 27.18 -27.20 5.78
CA LYS A 706 26.71 -26.88 7.12
C LYS A 706 27.55 -27.54 8.21
N TRP A 707 28.05 -28.72 7.98
CA TRP A 707 28.96 -29.42 8.92
C TRP A 707 30.42 -28.98 8.76
N ASN A 708 30.71 -27.93 8.02
CA ASN A 708 32.07 -27.45 7.72
C ASN A 708 32.95 -28.53 7.08
N LYS A 709 32.40 -29.35 6.17
CA LYS A 709 33.07 -30.41 5.43
C LYS A 709 33.02 -30.19 3.90
N GLY A 710 32.95 -28.93 3.45
CA GLY A 710 32.96 -28.59 2.02
C GLY A 710 34.20 -29.06 1.29
N GLN A 711 35.31 -29.29 2.00
CA GLN A 711 36.53 -29.88 1.46
C GLN A 711 36.26 -31.25 0.85
N ALA A 712 35.39 -32.08 1.44
CA ALA A 712 35.04 -33.40 0.92
C ALA A 712 34.28 -33.30 -0.43
N VAL A 713 33.42 -32.29 -0.60
CA VAL A 713 32.70 -32.04 -1.86
C VAL A 713 33.70 -31.66 -2.97
N LEU A 714 34.62 -30.72 -2.70
CA LEU A 714 35.62 -30.28 -3.65
C LEU A 714 36.60 -31.40 -4.03
N PHE A 715 36.97 -32.26 -3.06
CA PHE A 715 37.78 -33.43 -3.27
C PHE A 715 37.07 -34.46 -4.15
N ALA A 716 35.78 -34.75 -3.86
CA ALA A 716 34.98 -35.64 -4.70
C ALA A 716 34.86 -35.10 -6.13
N LEU A 717 34.59 -33.81 -6.32
CA LEU A 717 34.61 -33.21 -7.66
C LEU A 717 35.95 -33.33 -8.37
N THR A 718 37.05 -33.01 -7.70
CA THR A 718 38.38 -33.11 -8.28
C THR A 718 38.66 -34.54 -8.75
N ASN A 719 38.34 -35.52 -7.91
CA ASN A 719 38.53 -36.94 -8.26
C ASN A 719 37.64 -37.36 -9.44
N LEU A 720 36.36 -37.04 -9.43
CA LEU A 720 35.43 -37.37 -10.51
C LEU A 720 35.87 -36.73 -11.84
N PHE A 721 36.28 -35.47 -11.85
CA PHE A 721 36.82 -34.85 -13.07
C PHE A 721 38.13 -35.51 -13.54
N MET A 722 39.06 -35.82 -12.65
CA MET A 722 40.33 -36.46 -12.98
C MET A 722 40.15 -37.92 -13.41
N GLU A 723 39.28 -38.69 -12.76
CA GLU A 723 38.97 -40.07 -13.13
C GLU A 723 38.26 -40.15 -14.48
N SER A 724 37.43 -39.12 -14.80
CA SER A 724 36.77 -39.06 -16.11
C SER A 724 37.75 -38.81 -17.25
N LEU A 725 38.90 -38.16 -17.01
CA LEU A 725 40.03 -38.00 -17.96
C LEU A 725 41.01 -39.15 -17.92
N ASN A 726 41.07 -39.95 -16.83
CA ASN A 726 42.00 -41.04 -16.72
C ASN A 726 41.59 -42.18 -17.64
N ILE A 727 42.30 -42.26 -18.74
CA ILE A 727 42.29 -43.37 -19.65
C ILE A 727 42.90 -44.56 -18.90
N ASN A 728 42.14 -45.59 -18.63
CA ASN A 728 42.69 -46.88 -18.26
C ASN A 728 43.35 -47.44 -19.48
N ILE A 729 44.64 -47.15 -19.68
CA ILE A 729 45.52 -47.89 -20.54
C ILE A 729 45.72 -49.21 -19.80
N GLN A 730 44.81 -50.15 -19.98
CA GLN A 730 45.16 -51.57 -19.84
C GLN A 730 46.02 -51.92 -21.06
N ILE A 731 47.30 -51.74 -20.87
CA ILE A 731 48.29 -52.31 -21.76
C ILE A 731 48.17 -53.83 -21.62
N ASN A 732 47.32 -54.46 -22.46
CA ASN A 732 47.52 -55.88 -22.80
C ASN A 732 48.72 -55.93 -23.65
N GLU A 733 49.83 -56.43 -23.10
CA GLU A 733 51.05 -56.73 -23.81
C GLU A 733 50.72 -57.64 -25.01
N GLY A 734 50.86 -57.09 -26.20
CA GLY A 734 50.87 -57.85 -27.44
C GLY A 734 49.83 -57.47 -28.48
N THR A 735 50.09 -56.49 -29.22
CA THR A 735 49.78 -56.10 -30.59
C THR A 735 49.44 -54.61 -30.72
N CYS A 736 50.36 -53.84 -31.25
CA CYS A 736 50.15 -52.46 -31.67
C CYS A 736 49.19 -52.44 -32.86
N ASN A 737 47.95 -51.93 -32.67
CA ASN A 737 47.16 -51.48 -33.78
C ASN A 737 46.81 -49.98 -33.47
N ASP A 738 47.14 -49.14 -34.44
CA ASP A 738 47.02 -47.65 -34.41
C ASP A 738 45.58 -47.07 -34.32
N SER A 739 44.74 -47.60 -33.43
CA SER A 739 43.43 -47.09 -33.20
C SER A 739 42.97 -47.28 -31.71
N ASP A 740 43.80 -46.79 -30.79
CA ASP A 740 43.31 -46.64 -29.39
C ASP A 740 42.31 -45.53 -29.31
N VAL A 741 41.03 -45.90 -29.43
CA VAL A 741 39.90 -45.01 -29.21
C VAL A 741 39.85 -44.67 -27.71
N PHE A 742 40.18 -43.43 -27.37
CA PHE A 742 40.05 -42.89 -26.02
C PHE A 742 38.58 -42.91 -25.60
N LYS A 743 38.20 -43.80 -24.71
CA LYS A 743 36.86 -43.80 -24.10
C LYS A 743 36.87 -43.01 -22.81
N ILE A 744 36.25 -41.81 -22.84
CA ILE A 744 36.03 -41.00 -21.67
C ILE A 744 34.87 -41.59 -20.85
N ASN A 745 34.94 -41.48 -19.51
CA ASN A 745 33.84 -41.83 -18.65
C ASN A 745 32.80 -40.72 -18.63
N GLU A 746 31.91 -40.69 -19.64
CA GLU A 746 30.85 -39.67 -19.77
C GLU A 746 29.91 -39.63 -18.54
N ARG A 747 29.61 -40.75 -17.91
CA ARG A 747 28.76 -40.81 -16.71
C ARG A 747 29.43 -40.12 -15.53
N GLY A 748 30.71 -40.28 -15.34
CA GLY A 748 31.49 -39.61 -14.30
C GLY A 748 31.55 -38.09 -14.55
N LEU A 749 31.75 -37.70 -15.81
CA LEU A 749 31.72 -36.30 -16.20
C LEU A 749 30.33 -35.66 -15.98
N GLU A 750 29.28 -36.34 -16.40
CA GLU A 750 27.90 -35.87 -16.18
C GLU A 750 27.57 -35.66 -14.69
N LEU A 751 27.93 -36.60 -13.85
CA LEU A 751 27.76 -36.51 -12.40
C LEU A 751 28.55 -35.32 -11.83
N SER A 752 29.81 -35.16 -12.22
CA SER A 752 30.64 -34.06 -11.76
C SER A 752 30.11 -32.69 -12.18
N LEU A 753 29.55 -32.53 -13.38
CA LEU A 753 28.89 -31.29 -13.83
C LEU A 753 27.60 -31.01 -13.06
N ARG A 754 26.83 -32.04 -12.73
CA ARG A 754 25.63 -31.87 -11.89
C ARG A 754 26.01 -31.39 -10.48
N ILE A 755 27.02 -32.00 -9.86
CA ILE A 755 27.53 -31.58 -8.54
C ILE A 755 28.06 -30.14 -8.61
N LEU A 756 28.83 -29.79 -9.63
CA LEU A 756 29.39 -28.47 -9.86
C LEU A 756 28.28 -27.41 -9.98
N LYS A 757 27.28 -27.69 -10.80
CA LYS A 757 26.11 -26.79 -10.96
C LYS A 757 25.45 -26.43 -9.62
N HIS A 758 25.27 -27.43 -8.76
CA HIS A 758 24.67 -27.17 -7.42
C HIS A 758 25.63 -26.43 -6.49
N LEU A 759 26.94 -26.69 -6.57
CA LEU A 759 27.95 -26.01 -5.76
C LEU A 759 28.09 -24.51 -6.13
N LEU A 760 27.88 -24.18 -7.40
CA LEU A 760 27.95 -22.81 -7.92
C LEU A 760 26.67 -21.99 -7.63
N HIS A 761 25.65 -22.59 -6.98
CA HIS A 761 24.45 -21.88 -6.60
C HIS A 761 24.75 -20.74 -5.62
N ASP A 762 24.05 -19.59 -5.77
CA ASP A 762 24.33 -18.36 -5.03
C ASP A 762 24.35 -18.54 -3.50
N GLU A 763 23.55 -19.45 -2.97
CA GLU A 763 23.49 -19.76 -1.53
C GLU A 763 24.79 -20.34 -0.96
N TYR A 764 25.55 -21.10 -1.76
CA TYR A 764 26.77 -21.79 -1.30
C TYR A 764 28.04 -21.06 -1.65
N ARG A 765 27.98 -20.23 -2.67
CA ARG A 765 29.09 -19.52 -3.26
C ARG A 765 29.97 -18.80 -2.22
N SER A 766 29.39 -17.92 -1.42
CA SER A 766 30.14 -17.17 -0.41
C SER A 766 30.76 -18.07 0.67
N VAL A 767 30.06 -19.14 1.05
CA VAL A 767 30.56 -20.10 2.04
C VAL A 767 31.74 -20.89 1.51
N VAL A 768 31.65 -21.37 0.26
CA VAL A 768 32.71 -22.14 -0.41
C VAL A 768 33.96 -21.30 -0.60
N MET A 769 33.81 -20.08 -1.08
CA MET A 769 34.92 -19.17 -1.34
C MET A 769 35.63 -18.72 -0.08
N ASN A 770 34.88 -18.32 0.93
CA ASN A 770 35.47 -17.80 2.18
C ASN A 770 36.17 -18.89 3.01
N LYS A 771 35.64 -20.12 3.04
CA LYS A 771 36.15 -21.17 3.92
C LYS A 771 37.11 -22.15 3.23
N TYR A 772 36.99 -22.36 1.91
CA TYR A 772 37.69 -23.45 1.18
C TYR A 772 38.52 -22.98 0.00
N HIS A 773 38.98 -21.75 0.02
CA HIS A 773 39.71 -21.10 -1.08
C HIS A 773 40.83 -21.94 -1.71
N GLN A 774 41.71 -22.59 -0.91
CA GLN A 774 42.79 -23.41 -1.43
C GLN A 774 42.31 -24.67 -2.18
N ASP A 775 41.24 -25.25 -1.71
CA ASP A 775 40.68 -26.47 -2.35
C ASP A 775 39.91 -26.08 -3.61
N VAL A 776 39.31 -24.91 -3.66
CA VAL A 776 38.72 -24.33 -4.86
C VAL A 776 39.79 -24.13 -5.96
N LEU A 777 40.98 -23.65 -5.62
CA LEU A 777 42.08 -23.48 -6.57
C LEU A 777 42.57 -24.83 -7.14
N LYS A 778 42.68 -25.86 -6.30
CA LYS A 778 43.03 -27.23 -6.78
C LYS A 778 41.97 -27.78 -7.72
N PHE A 779 40.72 -27.58 -7.39
CA PHE A 779 39.61 -27.97 -8.24
C PHE A 779 39.63 -27.22 -9.58
N TRP A 780 39.90 -25.89 -9.54
CA TRP A 780 40.08 -25.08 -10.74
C TRP A 780 41.12 -25.63 -11.69
N GLU A 781 42.26 -26.08 -11.20
CA GLU A 781 43.30 -26.71 -12.04
C GLU A 781 42.79 -27.96 -12.77
N SER A 782 41.95 -28.78 -12.15
CA SER A 782 41.36 -29.96 -12.77
C SER A 782 40.36 -29.58 -13.85
N LEU A 783 39.54 -28.56 -13.59
CA LEU A 783 38.54 -28.02 -14.53
C LEU A 783 39.22 -27.40 -15.75
N HIS A 784 40.35 -26.69 -15.54
CA HIS A 784 41.13 -26.07 -16.61
C HIS A 784 41.84 -27.12 -17.48
N LYS A 785 42.26 -28.27 -16.94
CA LYS A 785 42.78 -29.39 -17.71
C LYS A 785 41.71 -29.97 -18.65
N TRP A 786 40.48 -30.08 -18.20
CA TRP A 786 39.36 -30.49 -19.04
C TRP A 786 39.07 -29.48 -20.15
N ARG A 787 39.09 -28.19 -19.87
CA ARG A 787 38.96 -27.15 -20.90
C ARG A 787 40.05 -27.29 -21.98
N THR A 788 41.31 -27.40 -21.58
CA THR A 788 42.42 -27.52 -22.54
C THR A 788 42.32 -28.78 -23.37
N PHE A 789 41.82 -29.89 -22.81
CA PHE A 789 41.53 -31.10 -23.54
C PHE A 789 40.44 -30.88 -24.60
N ILE A 790 39.28 -30.36 -24.22
CA ILE A 790 38.17 -30.08 -25.14
C ILE A 790 38.60 -29.10 -26.24
N HIS A 791 39.41 -28.11 -25.91
CA HIS A 791 39.93 -27.12 -26.85
C HIS A 791 40.77 -27.80 -27.94
N LYS A 792 41.70 -28.68 -27.57
CA LYS A 792 42.53 -29.45 -28.52
C LYS A 792 41.72 -30.37 -29.42
N GLU A 793 40.72 -31.03 -28.89
CA GLU A 793 39.83 -31.92 -29.67
C GLU A 793 38.98 -31.15 -30.68
N LEU A 794 38.51 -29.95 -30.31
CA LEU A 794 37.78 -29.05 -31.22
C LEU A 794 38.67 -28.46 -32.32
N GLU A 795 39.92 -28.14 -32.02
CA GLU A 795 40.88 -27.63 -33.03
C GLU A 795 41.28 -28.69 -34.11
N ASN A 796 41.35 -29.96 -33.73
CA ASN A 796 41.85 -31.00 -34.59
C ASN A 796 40.86 -31.45 -35.67
N ASP A 797 39.57 -31.63 -35.38
CA ASP A 797 38.63 -32.16 -36.39
C ASP A 797 37.19 -31.62 -36.31
N TYR A 798 36.83 -30.76 -35.35
CA TYR A 798 35.42 -30.40 -35.03
C TYR A 798 34.48 -31.62 -34.93
N ASN A 799 35.01 -32.83 -34.86
CA ASN A 799 34.24 -34.07 -34.80
C ASN A 799 34.32 -34.75 -33.42
N ILE A 800 34.13 -33.89 -32.40
CA ILE A 800 34.19 -34.29 -30.99
C ILE A 800 33.18 -35.38 -30.63
N ASN A 801 32.15 -35.59 -31.48
CA ASN A 801 31.10 -36.60 -31.29
C ASN A 801 31.59 -38.03 -31.10
N ASN A 802 32.80 -38.33 -31.60
CA ASN A 802 33.42 -39.65 -31.45
C ASN A 802 34.02 -39.86 -30.05
N VAL A 803 34.24 -38.79 -29.30
CA VAL A 803 34.93 -38.80 -28.00
C VAL A 803 34.01 -38.44 -26.85
N ILE A 804 33.17 -37.41 -27.01
CA ILE A 804 32.25 -36.92 -25.99
C ILE A 804 30.92 -36.48 -26.64
N SER A 805 29.78 -36.67 -25.95
CA SER A 805 28.48 -36.18 -26.45
C SER A 805 28.44 -34.64 -26.51
N LYS A 806 27.82 -34.10 -27.57
CA LYS A 806 27.67 -32.65 -27.80
C LYS A 806 27.07 -31.91 -26.57
N ASP A 807 26.10 -32.54 -25.96
CA ASP A 807 25.35 -31.98 -24.82
C ASP A 807 26.27 -31.82 -23.60
N LEU A 808 27.17 -32.74 -23.35
CA LEU A 808 28.13 -32.67 -22.25
C LEU A 808 29.19 -31.58 -22.49
N VAL A 809 29.61 -31.37 -23.73
CA VAL A 809 30.55 -30.28 -24.07
C VAL A 809 29.90 -28.92 -23.77
N VAL A 810 28.67 -28.71 -24.21
CA VAL A 810 27.95 -27.46 -23.97
C VAL A 810 27.70 -27.23 -22.46
N ARG A 811 27.29 -28.28 -21.74
CA ARG A 811 27.12 -28.20 -20.27
C ARG A 811 28.45 -27.92 -19.57
N PHE A 812 29.52 -28.54 -19.98
CA PHE A 812 30.85 -28.28 -19.42
C PHE A 812 31.23 -26.82 -19.56
N PHE A 813 31.10 -26.23 -20.76
CA PHE A 813 31.43 -24.81 -20.97
C PHE A 813 30.54 -23.89 -20.16
N ASN A 814 29.27 -24.21 -19.99
CA ASN A 814 28.35 -23.46 -19.16
C ASN A 814 28.82 -23.40 -17.69
N GLU A 815 29.16 -24.53 -17.12
CA GLU A 815 29.64 -24.60 -15.73
C GLU A 815 31.07 -24.04 -15.59
N TYR A 816 31.92 -24.21 -16.60
CA TYR A 816 33.27 -23.60 -16.64
C TYR A 816 33.19 -22.08 -16.58
N ILE A 817 32.35 -21.45 -17.41
CA ILE A 817 32.15 -20.00 -17.42
C ILE A 817 31.51 -19.51 -16.12
N SER A 818 30.58 -20.28 -15.57
CA SER A 818 29.95 -19.98 -14.25
C SER A 818 31.02 -19.94 -13.14
N MET A 819 31.96 -20.87 -13.18
CA MET A 819 33.09 -20.90 -12.23
C MET A 819 34.03 -19.71 -12.41
N VAL A 820 34.37 -19.35 -13.67
CA VAL A 820 35.18 -18.15 -13.96
C VAL A 820 34.52 -16.90 -13.43
N SER A 821 33.20 -16.74 -13.65
CA SER A 821 32.43 -15.61 -13.15
C SER A 821 32.43 -15.56 -11.62
N MET A 822 32.36 -16.70 -10.96
CA MET A 822 32.42 -16.77 -9.50
C MET A 822 33.78 -16.32 -8.96
N LEU A 823 34.88 -16.79 -9.57
CA LEU A 823 36.23 -16.46 -9.14
C LEU A 823 36.56 -14.97 -9.35
N ASP A 824 36.03 -14.34 -10.40
CA ASP A 824 36.16 -12.93 -10.67
C ASP A 824 35.42 -12.07 -9.61
N LYS A 825 34.19 -12.45 -9.28
CA LYS A 825 33.38 -11.73 -8.28
C LYS A 825 33.99 -11.69 -6.88
N GLU A 826 34.70 -12.74 -6.51
CA GLU A 826 35.29 -12.90 -5.18
C GLU A 826 36.75 -12.41 -5.13
N ASP A 827 37.22 -11.67 -6.13
CA ASP A 827 38.61 -11.13 -6.26
C ASP A 827 39.72 -12.18 -6.01
N VAL A 828 39.45 -13.42 -6.36
CA VAL A 828 40.42 -14.54 -6.13
C VAL A 828 41.60 -14.43 -7.07
N PHE A 829 41.34 -14.12 -8.33
CA PHE A 829 42.32 -13.75 -9.35
C PHE A 829 41.67 -12.91 -10.46
N ASP A 830 42.47 -12.19 -11.20
CA ASP A 830 41.98 -11.41 -12.35
C ASP A 830 41.51 -12.37 -13.46
N ALA A 831 40.19 -12.61 -13.46
CA ALA A 831 39.55 -13.48 -14.45
C ALA A 831 39.54 -12.84 -15.84
N SER A 832 39.85 -11.58 -15.97
CA SER A 832 39.85 -10.85 -17.25
C SER A 832 40.78 -11.49 -18.27
N GLU A 833 41.94 -12.05 -17.86
CA GLU A 833 42.88 -12.75 -18.74
C GLU A 833 42.27 -14.04 -19.33
N TYR A 834 41.68 -14.88 -18.50
CA TYR A 834 40.99 -16.11 -18.91
C TYR A 834 39.76 -15.84 -19.79
N ILE A 835 38.97 -14.81 -19.45
CA ILE A 835 37.84 -14.39 -20.28
C ILE A 835 38.31 -13.86 -21.62
N THR A 836 39.39 -13.06 -21.66
CA THR A 836 39.94 -12.51 -22.89
C THR A 836 40.52 -13.62 -23.77
N GLU A 837 41.22 -14.59 -23.21
CA GLU A 837 41.75 -15.79 -23.92
C GLU A 837 40.59 -16.61 -24.52
N MET A 838 39.51 -16.81 -23.74
CA MET A 838 38.34 -17.54 -24.21
C MET A 838 37.60 -16.77 -25.33
N LEU A 839 37.45 -15.46 -25.21
CA LEU A 839 36.85 -14.59 -26.23
C LEU A 839 37.70 -14.62 -27.54
N LEU A 840 39.01 -14.63 -27.43
CA LEU A 840 39.90 -14.71 -28.57
C LEU A 840 39.77 -16.08 -29.25
N TRP A 841 39.74 -17.17 -28.52
CA TRP A 841 39.53 -18.50 -29.05
C TRP A 841 38.17 -18.63 -29.75
N ILE A 842 37.06 -18.22 -29.11
CA ILE A 842 35.74 -18.23 -29.71
C ILE A 842 35.74 -17.41 -31.01
N THR A 843 36.37 -16.24 -31.01
CA THR A 843 36.42 -15.33 -32.17
C THR A 843 37.19 -15.93 -33.35
N LYS A 844 38.24 -16.65 -33.07
CA LYS A 844 39.10 -17.23 -34.11
C LYS A 844 38.62 -18.61 -34.59
N GLU A 845 38.19 -19.46 -33.68
CA GLU A 845 37.92 -20.90 -33.96
C GLU A 845 36.42 -21.21 -34.05
N ILE A 846 35.55 -20.56 -33.27
CA ILE A 846 34.12 -20.90 -33.22
C ILE A 846 33.28 -20.08 -34.20
N VAL A 847 33.46 -18.78 -34.19
CA VAL A 847 32.67 -17.86 -35.04
C VAL A 847 32.74 -18.17 -36.53
N PRO A 848 33.91 -18.49 -37.13
CA PRO A 848 33.99 -18.80 -38.56
C PRO A 848 33.19 -20.05 -38.97
N HIS A 849 32.98 -20.99 -38.04
CA HIS A 849 32.31 -22.27 -38.33
C HIS A 849 30.78 -22.19 -38.13
N ILE A 850 30.22 -21.07 -37.69
CA ILE A 850 28.77 -20.91 -37.53
C ILE A 850 28.00 -21.05 -38.85
N ASP A 851 28.60 -20.59 -39.96
CA ASP A 851 28.00 -20.60 -41.29
C ASP A 851 28.35 -21.85 -42.11
N VAL A 852 29.25 -22.68 -41.63
CA VAL A 852 29.69 -23.90 -42.32
C VAL A 852 28.65 -25.01 -42.12
N ASP A 853 28.17 -25.60 -43.23
CA ASP A 853 27.13 -26.65 -43.21
C ASP A 853 27.73 -28.02 -42.88
N THR A 854 28.19 -28.16 -41.65
CA THR A 854 28.75 -29.39 -41.10
C THR A 854 27.94 -29.80 -39.87
N ASP A 855 28.03 -31.08 -39.46
CA ASP A 855 27.39 -31.58 -38.21
C ASP A 855 27.85 -30.82 -36.96
N SER A 856 28.96 -30.10 -37.05
CA SER A 856 29.54 -29.32 -35.95
C SER A 856 28.96 -27.91 -35.78
N HIS A 857 28.22 -27.37 -36.75
CA HIS A 857 27.72 -26.00 -36.68
C HIS A 857 26.76 -25.80 -35.50
N GLN A 858 25.96 -26.81 -35.17
CA GLN A 858 25.02 -26.71 -34.05
C GLN A 858 25.76 -26.63 -32.71
N ILE A 859 26.89 -27.31 -32.54
CA ILE A 859 27.73 -27.19 -31.34
C ILE A 859 28.24 -25.74 -31.23
N CYS A 860 28.73 -25.17 -32.35
CA CYS A 860 29.25 -23.80 -32.37
C CYS A 860 28.16 -22.79 -31.97
N ILE A 861 26.92 -22.93 -32.47
CA ILE A 861 25.79 -22.09 -32.11
C ILE A 861 25.45 -22.24 -30.61
N ASP A 862 25.41 -23.45 -30.08
CA ASP A 862 25.05 -23.69 -28.69
C ASP A 862 26.16 -23.23 -27.72
N LEU A 863 27.42 -23.39 -28.06
CA LEU A 863 28.56 -22.82 -27.34
C LEU A 863 28.47 -21.27 -27.31
N MET A 864 28.14 -20.66 -28.45
CA MET A 864 27.94 -19.21 -28.52
C MET A 864 26.78 -18.74 -27.65
N LYS A 865 25.65 -19.45 -27.64
CA LYS A 865 24.51 -19.12 -26.74
C LYS A 865 24.93 -19.18 -25.28
N CYS A 866 25.60 -20.23 -24.84
CA CYS A 866 26.14 -20.36 -23.48
C CYS A 866 27.09 -19.19 -23.15
N THR A 867 28.02 -18.91 -24.05
CA THR A 867 28.98 -17.81 -23.87
C THR A 867 28.27 -16.46 -23.74
N PHE A 868 27.31 -16.15 -24.62
CA PHE A 868 26.59 -14.87 -24.56
C PHE A 868 25.71 -14.75 -23.34
N HIS A 869 25.02 -15.81 -22.94
CA HIS A 869 24.25 -15.80 -21.70
C HIS A 869 25.13 -15.43 -20.50
N MET A 870 26.28 -16.03 -20.39
CA MET A 870 27.22 -15.77 -19.30
C MET A 870 27.87 -14.39 -19.40
N LEU A 871 28.24 -13.95 -20.60
CA LEU A 871 28.76 -12.59 -20.77
C LEU A 871 27.75 -11.52 -20.42
N ASN A 872 26.47 -11.74 -20.71
CA ASN A 872 25.39 -10.85 -20.27
C ASN A 872 25.21 -10.87 -18.74
N LEU A 873 25.40 -12.01 -18.08
CA LEU A 873 25.41 -12.08 -16.60
C LEU A 873 26.61 -11.33 -16.02
N LEU A 874 27.81 -11.53 -16.57
CA LEU A 874 29.02 -10.79 -16.18
C LEU A 874 28.84 -9.29 -16.33
N LEU A 875 28.25 -8.83 -17.44
CA LEU A 875 27.94 -7.42 -17.66
C LEU A 875 26.91 -6.86 -16.70
N LYS A 876 25.98 -7.66 -16.21
CA LYS A 876 24.94 -7.23 -15.25
C LYS A 876 25.44 -7.17 -13.80
N GLU A 877 26.28 -8.10 -13.42
CA GLU A 877 26.57 -8.38 -12.01
C GLU A 877 27.98 -7.98 -11.56
N CYS A 878 28.94 -7.84 -12.50
CA CYS A 878 30.35 -7.56 -12.17
C CYS A 878 30.72 -6.10 -12.37
N ASN A 879 31.73 -5.64 -11.62
CA ASN A 879 32.51 -4.43 -11.90
C ASN A 879 33.42 -4.66 -13.13
N SER A 880 32.84 -5.15 -14.22
CA SER A 880 33.57 -5.47 -15.43
C SER A 880 34.32 -4.24 -15.96
N THR A 881 35.55 -4.41 -16.32
CA THR A 881 36.34 -3.30 -16.88
C THR A 881 35.73 -2.85 -18.21
N PRO A 882 35.70 -1.56 -18.51
CA PRO A 882 35.19 -1.05 -19.79
C PRO A 882 35.85 -1.70 -21.00
N LYS A 883 37.09 -2.11 -20.88
CA LYS A 883 37.84 -2.84 -21.93
C LYS A 883 37.20 -4.19 -22.23
N LEU A 884 36.89 -4.98 -21.21
CA LEU A 884 36.23 -6.27 -21.36
C LEU A 884 34.86 -6.13 -22.03
N CYS A 885 34.07 -5.10 -21.64
CA CYS A 885 32.80 -4.80 -22.31
C CYS A 885 32.98 -4.50 -23.80
N CYS A 886 34.05 -3.77 -24.19
CA CYS A 886 34.36 -3.51 -25.58
C CYS A 886 34.71 -4.81 -26.35
N ASP A 887 35.50 -5.69 -25.76
CA ASP A 887 35.91 -6.95 -26.38
C ASP A 887 34.69 -7.88 -26.57
N ILE A 888 33.78 -7.94 -25.61
CA ILE A 888 32.51 -8.67 -25.70
C ILE A 888 31.64 -8.12 -26.83
N VAL A 889 31.49 -6.80 -26.91
CA VAL A 889 30.69 -6.16 -27.96
C VAL A 889 31.31 -6.37 -29.34
N LEU A 890 32.63 -6.36 -29.47
CA LEU A 890 33.32 -6.68 -30.70
C LEU A 890 33.10 -8.14 -31.13
N LEU A 891 33.07 -9.08 -30.21
CA LEU A 891 32.71 -10.46 -30.47
C LEU A 891 31.27 -10.56 -31.02
N TYR A 892 30.31 -9.87 -30.43
CA TYR A 892 28.93 -9.80 -30.93
C TYR A 892 28.89 -9.22 -32.36
N CYS A 893 29.60 -8.14 -32.60
CA CYS A 893 29.68 -7.55 -33.94
C CYS A 893 30.21 -8.53 -34.98
N LYS A 894 31.27 -9.25 -34.66
CA LYS A 894 31.82 -10.30 -35.54
C LYS A 894 30.83 -11.41 -35.80
N CYS A 895 30.15 -11.90 -34.77
CA CYS A 895 29.11 -12.91 -34.89
C CYS A 895 27.98 -12.47 -35.81
N LEU A 896 27.53 -11.22 -35.68
CA LEU A 896 26.47 -10.64 -36.52
C LEU A 896 26.88 -10.43 -37.99
N THR A 897 28.16 -10.44 -38.32
CA THR A 897 28.60 -10.43 -39.74
C THR A 897 28.34 -11.76 -40.45
N MET A 898 28.14 -12.84 -39.65
CA MET A 898 27.83 -14.16 -40.20
C MET A 898 26.33 -14.29 -40.47
N ALA A 899 25.95 -15.06 -41.50
CA ALA A 899 24.55 -15.19 -41.91
C ALA A 899 23.66 -15.79 -40.81
N ARG A 900 24.14 -16.80 -40.10
CA ARG A 900 23.42 -17.45 -38.99
C ARG A 900 23.59 -16.72 -37.65
N GLY A 901 24.51 -15.77 -37.56
CA GLY A 901 24.78 -14.97 -36.36
C GLY A 901 23.65 -14.00 -35.98
N VAL A 902 22.71 -13.75 -36.88
CA VAL A 902 21.54 -12.87 -36.65
C VAL A 902 20.67 -13.36 -35.45
N ILE A 903 20.77 -14.63 -35.10
CA ILE A 903 20.10 -15.20 -33.91
C ILE A 903 20.49 -14.45 -32.62
N PHE A 904 21.69 -13.88 -32.55
CA PHE A 904 22.25 -13.19 -31.38
C PHE A 904 22.01 -11.67 -31.39
N LEU A 905 21.09 -11.17 -32.20
CA LEU A 905 20.82 -9.75 -32.34
C LEU A 905 20.37 -9.08 -31.00
N ASN A 906 19.50 -9.75 -30.26
CA ASN A 906 19.02 -9.26 -28.98
C ASN A 906 20.12 -9.19 -27.91
N ASP A 907 20.97 -10.21 -27.87
CA ASP A 907 22.11 -10.27 -26.94
C ASP A 907 23.13 -9.16 -27.24
N ALA A 908 23.41 -8.93 -28.54
CA ALA A 908 24.26 -7.82 -29.00
C ALA A 908 23.71 -6.46 -28.61
N PHE A 909 22.39 -6.30 -28.68
CA PHE A 909 21.71 -5.07 -28.25
C PHE A 909 21.84 -4.85 -26.75
N ASP A 910 21.55 -5.85 -25.93
CA ASP A 910 21.68 -5.77 -24.47
C ASP A 910 23.11 -5.42 -24.04
N ALA A 911 24.12 -6.03 -24.67
CA ALA A 911 25.54 -5.72 -24.45
C ALA A 911 25.87 -4.26 -24.83
N SER A 912 25.29 -3.75 -25.91
CA SER A 912 25.50 -2.37 -26.38
C SER A 912 24.87 -1.35 -25.40
N MET A 913 23.70 -1.67 -24.81
CA MET A 913 23.07 -0.82 -23.81
C MET A 913 23.91 -0.72 -22.53
N LYS A 914 24.61 -1.78 -22.15
CA LYS A 914 25.56 -1.75 -21.03
C LYS A 914 26.77 -0.86 -21.32
N LEU A 915 27.32 -0.88 -22.55
CA LEU A 915 28.36 0.07 -22.95
C LEU A 915 27.87 1.53 -22.85
N LEU A 916 26.60 1.79 -23.14
CA LEU A 916 26.01 3.11 -22.97
C LEU A 916 26.01 3.54 -21.49
N ASP A 917 25.66 2.65 -20.56
CA ASP A 917 25.69 2.93 -19.13
C ASP A 917 27.11 3.26 -18.66
N PHE A 918 28.11 2.52 -19.12
CA PHE A 918 29.52 2.85 -18.87
C PHE A 918 29.94 4.20 -19.46
N SER A 919 29.41 4.54 -20.63
CA SER A 919 29.67 5.86 -21.26
C SER A 919 29.10 7.01 -20.42
N LYS A 920 27.91 6.82 -19.83
CA LYS A 920 27.29 7.79 -18.92
C LYS A 920 28.13 7.96 -17.65
N MET A 921 28.55 6.84 -17.01
CA MET A 921 29.40 6.89 -15.83
C MET A 921 30.75 7.55 -16.10
N ALA A 922 31.39 7.22 -17.22
CA ALA A 922 32.66 7.82 -17.63
C ALA A 922 32.53 9.33 -17.91
N TYR A 923 31.40 9.78 -18.43
CA TYR A 923 31.10 11.20 -18.61
C TYR A 923 30.91 11.93 -17.27
N GLU A 924 30.13 11.34 -16.35
CA GLU A 924 29.89 11.89 -15.02
C GLU A 924 31.19 11.99 -14.21
N ASN A 925 32.09 11.00 -14.36
CA ASN A 925 33.38 10.97 -13.67
C ASN A 925 34.48 11.79 -14.41
N GLN A 926 34.18 12.45 -15.53
CA GLN A 926 35.12 13.27 -16.34
C GLN A 926 36.33 12.47 -16.84
N GLU A 927 36.14 11.24 -17.29
CA GLU A 927 37.19 10.36 -17.84
C GLU A 927 37.19 10.35 -19.39
N PRO A 928 37.82 11.31 -20.07
CA PRO A 928 37.76 11.46 -21.53
C PRO A 928 38.48 10.32 -22.30
N ASN A 929 39.47 9.68 -21.67
CA ASN A 929 40.21 8.58 -22.30
C ASN A 929 39.36 7.32 -22.42
N LEU A 930 38.50 7.07 -21.48
CA LEU A 930 37.58 5.94 -21.47
C LEU A 930 36.49 6.12 -22.55
N LEU A 931 35.97 7.32 -22.71
CA LEU A 931 35.00 7.64 -23.77
C LEU A 931 35.57 7.43 -25.18
N LYS A 932 36.85 7.70 -25.40
CA LYS A 932 37.52 7.44 -26.71
C LYS A 932 37.53 5.97 -27.09
N VAL A 933 37.55 5.06 -26.13
CA VAL A 933 37.52 3.60 -26.37
C VAL A 933 36.08 3.12 -26.54
N ILE A 934 35.19 3.52 -25.67
CA ILE A 934 33.79 2.99 -25.58
C ILE A 934 32.96 3.46 -26.78
N VAL A 935 33.01 4.75 -27.13
CA VAL A 935 32.13 5.34 -28.15
C VAL A 935 32.33 4.71 -29.55
N PRO A 936 33.56 4.51 -30.07
CA PRO A 936 33.73 3.86 -31.36
C PRO A 936 33.17 2.44 -31.42
N ASN A 937 33.35 1.66 -30.35
CA ASN A 937 32.87 0.30 -30.28
C ASN A 937 31.33 0.24 -30.21
N PHE A 938 30.73 1.11 -29.44
CA PHE A 938 29.27 1.26 -29.40
C PHE A 938 28.71 1.62 -30.78
N VAL A 939 29.33 2.60 -31.46
CA VAL A 939 28.93 3.03 -32.81
C VAL A 939 29.04 1.89 -33.79
N CYS A 940 30.13 1.09 -33.74
CA CYS A 940 30.32 -0.05 -34.61
C CYS A 940 29.21 -1.10 -34.39
N THR A 941 28.84 -1.38 -33.15
CA THR A 941 27.80 -2.34 -32.82
C THR A 941 26.43 -1.88 -33.33
N VAL A 942 26.09 -0.59 -33.08
CA VAL A 942 24.86 0.01 -33.59
C VAL A 942 24.76 -0.11 -35.11
N MET A 943 25.83 0.15 -35.82
CA MET A 943 25.87 0.04 -37.29
C MET A 943 25.64 -1.39 -37.77
N VAL A 944 26.30 -2.36 -37.15
CA VAL A 944 26.12 -3.78 -37.50
C VAL A 944 24.72 -4.25 -37.18
N THR A 945 24.17 -3.82 -36.03
CA THR A 945 22.81 -4.17 -35.60
C THR A 945 21.78 -3.64 -36.59
N LEU A 946 21.90 -2.37 -36.97
CA LEU A 946 20.96 -1.70 -37.89
C LEU A 946 21.02 -2.24 -39.31
N THR A 947 22.20 -2.65 -39.82
CA THR A 947 22.33 -3.26 -41.16
C THR A 947 21.74 -4.67 -41.23
N LYS A 948 21.50 -5.34 -40.11
CA LYS A 948 20.94 -6.70 -40.04
C LYS A 948 19.49 -6.76 -39.62
N CYS A 949 18.88 -5.62 -39.27
CA CYS A 949 17.47 -5.55 -38.87
C CYS A 949 16.54 -5.47 -40.07
N ASP A 950 16.05 -6.60 -40.59
CA ASP A 950 14.98 -6.62 -41.60
C ASP A 950 13.59 -6.76 -40.93
N GLU A 951 12.69 -5.83 -41.27
CA GLU A 951 11.21 -5.85 -41.25
C GLU A 951 10.43 -6.28 -39.97
N ASN A 952 11.01 -6.60 -38.84
CA ASN A 952 10.29 -7.04 -37.65
C ASN A 952 9.93 -5.90 -36.67
N ILE A 953 8.74 -5.96 -36.04
CA ILE A 953 8.26 -4.95 -35.08
C ILE A 953 9.23 -4.77 -33.90
N LEU A 954 9.85 -5.86 -33.42
CA LEU A 954 10.90 -5.83 -32.40
C LEU A 954 12.13 -5.03 -32.85
N ALA A 955 12.51 -5.17 -34.12
CA ALA A 955 13.62 -4.44 -34.72
C ALA A 955 13.34 -2.92 -34.76
N LYS A 956 12.10 -2.51 -34.97
CA LYS A 956 11.71 -1.09 -34.98
C LYS A 956 11.85 -0.44 -33.60
N GLN A 957 11.41 -1.13 -32.55
CA GLN A 957 11.57 -0.64 -31.15
C GLN A 957 13.06 -0.53 -30.76
N THR A 958 13.83 -1.56 -31.10
CA THR A 958 15.29 -1.60 -30.88
C THR A 958 16.01 -0.43 -31.58
N ASN A 959 15.55 -0.05 -32.76
CA ASN A 959 16.08 1.10 -33.50
C ASN A 959 15.79 2.45 -32.81
N ILE A 960 14.62 2.63 -32.22
CA ILE A 960 14.28 3.86 -31.46
C ILE A 960 15.16 3.97 -30.22
N ASP A 961 15.30 2.88 -29.48
CA ASP A 961 16.12 2.86 -28.27
C ASP A 961 17.58 3.12 -28.59
N THR A 962 18.07 2.56 -29.71
CA THR A 962 19.40 2.79 -30.23
C THR A 962 19.64 4.25 -30.68
N LEU A 963 18.66 4.86 -31.37
CA LEU A 963 18.72 6.26 -31.77
C LEU A 963 18.66 7.21 -30.56
N SER A 964 17.84 6.88 -29.55
CA SER A 964 17.79 7.62 -28.29
C SER A 964 19.13 7.56 -27.56
N ALA A 965 19.81 6.41 -27.59
CA ALA A 965 21.14 6.26 -27.05
C ALA A 965 22.17 7.09 -27.82
N LEU A 966 22.09 7.18 -29.17
CA LEU A 966 22.96 8.02 -29.99
C LEU A 966 22.78 9.52 -29.65
N VAL A 967 21.57 9.99 -29.38
CA VAL A 967 21.33 11.39 -28.93
C VAL A 967 22.06 11.67 -27.62
N ILE A 968 21.98 10.72 -26.67
CA ILE A 968 22.65 10.86 -25.38
C ILE A 968 24.17 10.92 -25.58
N ILE A 969 24.74 10.03 -26.39
CA ILE A 969 26.17 10.01 -26.69
C ILE A 969 26.59 11.27 -27.42
N HIS A 970 25.79 11.74 -28.37
CA HIS A 970 26.09 13.00 -29.07
C HIS A 970 26.16 14.20 -28.11
N LYS A 971 25.21 14.26 -27.17
CA LYS A 971 25.22 15.29 -26.10
C LYS A 971 26.44 15.18 -25.18
N MET A 972 26.88 13.95 -24.87
CA MET A 972 28.06 13.71 -24.04
C MET A 972 29.37 14.07 -24.73
N VAL A 973 29.48 13.80 -26.02
CA VAL A 973 30.71 13.98 -26.80
C VAL A 973 30.87 15.41 -27.34
N LYS A 974 29.82 16.23 -27.33
CA LYS A 974 29.75 17.58 -27.92
C LYS A 974 30.88 18.54 -27.50
N SER A 975 31.60 18.25 -26.44
CA SER A 975 32.67 19.11 -25.91
C SER A 975 34.09 18.64 -26.21
N SER A 976 34.35 17.43 -26.75
CA SER A 976 35.70 16.84 -26.71
C SER A 976 36.35 16.41 -28.03
N ASP A 977 35.62 16.02 -29.09
CA ASP A 977 36.27 15.48 -30.31
C ASP A 977 35.44 15.68 -31.59
N LYS A 978 35.92 16.56 -32.49
CA LYS A 978 35.26 16.83 -33.79
C LYS A 978 35.23 15.65 -34.74
N THR A 979 36.14 14.70 -34.61
CA THR A 979 36.20 13.50 -35.47
C THR A 979 35.11 12.49 -35.11
N LEU A 980 34.83 12.36 -33.83
CA LEU A 980 33.75 11.52 -33.31
C LEU A 980 32.36 12.08 -33.63
N ILE A 981 32.20 13.39 -33.54
CA ILE A 981 30.95 14.11 -33.93
C ILE A 981 30.67 13.88 -35.42
N ASN A 982 31.69 14.01 -36.31
CA ASN A 982 31.50 13.78 -37.74
C ASN A 982 31.13 12.31 -38.05
N LYS A 983 31.69 11.32 -37.33
CA LYS A 983 31.32 9.92 -37.48
C LYS A 983 29.87 9.69 -37.03
N LEU A 984 29.45 10.22 -35.88
CA LEU A 984 28.08 10.16 -35.42
C LEU A 984 27.10 10.79 -36.43
N LYS A 985 27.42 11.98 -36.98
CA LYS A 985 26.59 12.60 -38.01
C LYS A 985 26.49 11.77 -39.28
N ASN A 986 27.58 11.16 -39.75
CA ASN A 986 27.55 10.30 -40.93
C ASN A 986 26.67 9.02 -40.69
N ILE A 987 26.71 8.44 -39.49
CA ILE A 987 25.88 7.33 -39.11
C ILE A 987 24.41 7.76 -39.07
N THR A 988 24.12 8.91 -38.46
CA THR A 988 22.77 9.45 -38.38
C THR A 988 22.19 9.74 -39.77
N LEU A 989 23.03 10.23 -40.72
CA LEU A 989 22.65 10.40 -42.11
C LEU A 989 22.35 9.10 -42.83
N SER A 990 23.13 8.04 -42.61
CA SER A 990 22.88 6.73 -43.20
C SER A 990 21.61 6.08 -42.62
N LEU A 991 21.30 6.31 -41.35
CA LEU A 991 20.05 5.90 -40.74
C LEU A 991 18.84 6.63 -41.34
N LYS A 992 18.97 7.92 -41.63
CA LYS A 992 17.90 8.70 -42.28
C LYS A 992 17.59 8.18 -43.67
N THR A 993 18.59 7.74 -44.41
CA THR A 993 18.44 7.15 -45.78
C THR A 993 17.77 5.79 -45.70
N HIS A 994 18.15 4.93 -44.74
CA HIS A 994 17.50 3.63 -44.55
C HIS A 994 16.07 3.71 -44.01
N ASN A 995 15.75 4.72 -43.20
CA ASN A 995 14.42 4.91 -42.67
C ASN A 995 13.35 5.14 -43.76
N HIS A 996 13.72 5.70 -44.93
CA HIS A 996 12.82 5.88 -46.06
C HIS A 996 12.49 4.59 -46.82
N GLU A 997 13.18 3.50 -46.56
CA GLU A 997 12.95 2.19 -47.17
C GLU A 997 11.96 1.33 -46.35
N TRP A 998 11.57 1.77 -45.17
CA TRP A 998 10.65 1.01 -44.30
C TRP A 998 9.19 1.32 -44.64
N SER A 999 8.34 0.27 -44.77
CA SER A 999 6.89 0.46 -44.91
C SER A 999 6.24 0.73 -43.57
N TYR A 1000 5.54 1.84 -43.44
CA TYR A 1000 4.78 2.25 -42.24
C TYR A 1000 3.28 2.13 -42.48
N ASP A 1001 2.72 0.95 -42.25
CA ASP A 1001 1.33 0.65 -42.60
C ASP A 1001 0.33 0.94 -41.47
N THR A 1002 0.74 1.03 -40.22
CA THR A 1002 -0.14 1.26 -39.09
C THR A 1002 -0.01 2.69 -38.50
N PRO A 1003 -1.03 3.20 -37.76
CA PRO A 1003 -0.92 4.48 -37.07
C PRO A 1003 0.19 4.49 -36.01
N PHE A 1004 0.52 3.34 -35.44
CA PHE A 1004 1.61 3.16 -34.49
C PHE A 1004 2.97 3.30 -35.20
N ASP A 1005 3.11 2.71 -36.36
CA ASP A 1005 4.32 2.82 -37.17
C ASP A 1005 4.60 4.26 -37.61
N ARG A 1006 3.56 5.04 -37.93
CA ARG A 1006 3.71 6.46 -38.27
C ARG A 1006 4.18 7.31 -37.09
N SER A 1007 3.70 7.03 -35.88
CA SER A 1007 4.17 7.72 -34.69
C SER A 1007 5.63 7.39 -34.36
N MET A 1008 6.09 6.17 -34.69
CA MET A 1008 7.49 5.78 -34.62
C MET A 1008 8.37 6.46 -35.67
N GLU A 1009 7.88 6.60 -36.90
CA GLU A 1009 8.56 7.36 -37.96
C GLU A 1009 8.77 8.81 -37.53
N ASP A 1010 7.74 9.45 -37.00
CA ASP A 1010 7.81 10.82 -36.49
C ASP A 1010 8.86 10.95 -35.35
N ALA A 1011 8.89 9.98 -34.42
CA ALA A 1011 9.85 9.96 -33.33
C ALA A 1011 11.29 9.78 -33.84
N ILE A 1012 11.52 8.90 -34.80
CA ILE A 1012 12.82 8.68 -35.43
C ILE A 1012 13.27 9.96 -36.16
N ASN A 1013 12.39 10.59 -36.93
CA ASN A 1013 12.71 11.82 -37.64
C ASN A 1013 13.07 12.97 -36.69
N ILE A 1014 12.33 13.13 -35.58
CA ILE A 1014 12.63 14.13 -34.56
C ILE A 1014 14.01 13.89 -33.93
N ILE A 1015 14.34 12.64 -33.61
CA ILE A 1015 15.63 12.27 -33.02
C ILE A 1015 16.77 12.54 -34.00
N VAL A 1016 16.62 12.12 -35.26
CA VAL A 1016 17.61 12.32 -36.33
C VAL A 1016 17.82 13.82 -36.61
N ASP A 1017 16.75 14.58 -36.71
CA ASP A 1017 16.85 16.04 -36.97
C ASP A 1017 17.48 16.77 -35.75
N THR A 1018 17.23 16.31 -34.52
CA THR A 1018 17.91 16.85 -33.32
C THR A 1018 19.42 16.66 -33.37
N ILE A 1019 19.88 15.49 -33.81
CA ILE A 1019 21.33 15.19 -33.93
C ILE A 1019 21.97 15.98 -35.10
N LEU A 1020 21.25 16.21 -36.20
CA LEU A 1020 21.76 16.88 -37.38
C LEU A 1020 21.75 18.40 -37.25
N GLN A 1021 20.78 18.99 -36.50
CA GLN A 1021 20.64 20.44 -36.30
C GLN A 1021 21.62 20.99 -35.25
N GLU A 1022 22.06 20.21 -34.30
CA GLU A 1022 23.08 20.57 -33.32
C GLU A 1022 24.49 20.26 -33.83
#